data_2f8ce9fd23a7090d5de7b5dc57967d8e
#
_entry.id   2f8ce9fd23a7090d5de7b5dc57967d8e
#
_cell.length_a   1.000
_cell.length_b   1.000
_cell.length_c   1.000
_cell.angle_alpha   90.00
_cell.angle_beta   90.00
_cell.angle_gamma   90.00
#
_symmetry.space_group_name_H-M   'P 1'
#
loop_
_entity.id
_entity.type
_entity.pdbx_description
1 polymer ?
#
loop_
_entity_poly.entity_id
_entity_poly.type
_entity_poly.pdbx_seq_one_letter_code
_entity_poly.pdbx_strand_id
1 'polypeptide(L)'
;VLIQERGYEFPGLSVSYESIRRYPYNASAAHILGYMGKISTENEVEKYVNQNNYDQNQVIGKVGIEGNYELDLHGENGYKYIEVDVYGKYVKDVDEEAYGLDSKKATSGEDIKLTIDMALQQVLEDNIQKALEQIQVGGEFESVWGNYNYAESFPQAESAAGVVVNVNTGEILAMASYPSYDINLFSTGISQEDWNALNPVNKRNPLAARPLYNMATMMAVQPGSIYKMMTGYAAMMQGLDPYQKIFSDGYIEIGNQRYGCWYYNQYHARHGYTDFLRAIEVSCNYYFFNIATGXSKPFGLNEKTGIEIGEVNFGVPDPDKKKKTIEILLGRELKNILKTYFPESITSDEDELKRVIDEIVSWSDENPSRSEIIKRLIALGSNEDYYVTEKLGDIIKYDYFNLMSWYEGDTLNLSIGQGDHTYTPVQIARYIAAIANDGYVNELSIVKAVGNQEIIKNEDVTESIDTNNYLDVLRAAMYEVANGDEGTARTVFQDFPVKVAGKTGTAEKEGLIPPLDEVSYLTEYLNEIAPGLTLEEVEAKTIDIIKARSEELSALEQEKNDATDEAIKAEKSAKLESLITQDYLNKGVAMRAAIKALSESSLTDEDINAFRLPYDNYSWFVSFAPYDEPEIATIIFIPQGGHGGYAAPVAREVYAAYFGLDNPTDEDDGDE
;
A
#
# COMPACT_ATOMS: atom_id res chain seq x y z
N VAL A 1 -22.18 -16.62 40.24
CA VAL A 1 -22.31 -17.05 41.62
C VAL A 1 -23.80 -17.08 42.02
N LEU A 2 -24.53 -15.96 42.05
CA LEU A 2 -25.94 -15.90 42.48
C LEU A 2 -26.85 -16.85 41.71
N ILE A 3 -26.71 -16.93 40.37
CA ILE A 3 -27.52 -17.86 39.55
C ILE A 3 -27.18 -19.30 39.88
N GLN A 4 -25.92 -19.64 40.10
CA GLN A 4 -25.49 -20.99 40.47
C GLN A 4 -26.00 -21.39 41.86
N GLU A 5 -25.93 -20.47 42.83
CA GLU A 5 -26.41 -20.72 44.21
C GLU A 5 -27.94 -20.81 44.30
N ARG A 6 -28.64 -20.07 43.42
CA ARG A 6 -30.11 -20.00 43.43
C ARG A 6 -30.72 -20.59 42.15
N GLY A 7 -30.08 -21.61 41.56
CA GLY A 7 -30.55 -22.22 40.30
C GLY A 7 -32.01 -22.68 40.37
N TYR A 8 -32.51 -23.02 41.53
CA TYR A 8 -33.91 -23.40 41.72
C TYR A 8 -34.91 -22.26 41.46
N GLU A 9 -34.45 -20.99 41.57
CA GLU A 9 -35.25 -19.81 41.28
C GLU A 9 -35.26 -19.44 39.78
N PHE A 10 -34.36 -20.04 39.01
CA PHE A 10 -34.15 -19.69 37.59
C PHE A 10 -34.22 -20.95 36.68
N PRO A 11 -35.39 -21.59 36.62
CA PRO A 11 -35.52 -22.81 35.79
C PRO A 11 -35.23 -22.49 34.31
N GLY A 12 -34.38 -23.28 33.66
CA GLY A 12 -33.98 -23.09 32.27
C GLY A 12 -32.72 -22.25 32.09
N LEU A 13 -32.14 -21.72 33.20
CA LEU A 13 -30.85 -21.04 33.12
C LEU A 13 -29.73 -21.98 33.54
N SER A 14 -28.64 -21.97 32.78
CA SER A 14 -27.40 -22.66 33.13
C SER A 14 -26.23 -21.67 33.05
N VAL A 15 -25.19 -21.97 33.81
CA VAL A 15 -23.94 -21.17 33.81
C VAL A 15 -22.82 -22.05 33.30
N SER A 16 -22.19 -21.64 32.22
CA SER A 16 -21.00 -22.28 31.67
C SER A 16 -19.80 -21.34 31.77
N TYR A 17 -18.63 -21.91 31.69
CA TYR A 17 -17.36 -21.14 31.63
C TYR A 17 -16.83 -21.27 30.22
N GLU A 18 -16.43 -20.14 29.66
CA GLU A 18 -15.80 -20.09 28.36
C GLU A 18 -14.45 -19.38 28.48
N SER A 19 -13.45 -19.86 27.74
CA SER A 19 -12.15 -19.22 27.66
C SER A 19 -12.26 -17.95 26.82
N ILE A 20 -11.62 -16.89 27.28
CA ILE A 20 -11.55 -15.62 26.57
C ILE A 20 -10.08 -15.33 26.26
N ARG A 21 -9.76 -15.03 25.01
CA ARG A 21 -8.43 -14.65 24.61
C ARG A 21 -8.08 -13.28 25.23
N ARG A 22 -6.90 -13.17 25.81
CA ARG A 22 -6.40 -11.94 26.44
C ARG A 22 -5.05 -11.57 25.84
N TYR A 23 -4.90 -10.30 25.47
CA TYR A 23 -3.69 -9.76 24.85
C TYR A 23 -3.06 -8.78 25.85
N PRO A 24 -2.00 -9.21 26.59
CA PRO A 24 -1.42 -8.38 27.67
C PRO A 24 -0.79 -7.07 27.21
N TYR A 25 -0.37 -6.99 25.94
CA TYR A 25 0.27 -5.80 25.38
C TYR A 25 -0.70 -4.90 24.59
N ASN A 26 -2.01 -5.18 24.67
CA ASN A 26 -3.10 -4.38 24.10
C ASN A 26 -2.92 -4.15 22.58
N ALA A 27 -2.40 -2.98 22.16
CA ALA A 27 -2.25 -2.60 20.76
C ALA A 27 -0.90 -3.03 20.17
N SER A 28 0.07 -3.39 21.00
CA SER A 28 1.41 -3.74 20.51
C SER A 28 1.38 -5.08 19.77
N ALA A 29 2.03 -5.13 18.63
CA ALA A 29 2.06 -6.28 17.71
C ALA A 29 0.68 -6.72 17.19
N ALA A 30 -0.33 -5.81 17.21
CA ALA A 30 -1.71 -6.16 16.83
C ALA A 30 -1.81 -6.72 15.41
N HIS A 31 -1.07 -6.16 14.47
CA HIS A 31 -1.11 -6.59 13.07
C HIS A 31 -0.40 -7.93 12.83
N ILE A 32 0.48 -8.34 13.76
CA ILE A 32 1.12 -9.65 13.75
C ILE A 32 0.15 -10.68 14.33
N LEU A 33 -0.34 -10.41 15.55
CA LEU A 33 -1.21 -11.34 16.28
C LEU A 33 -2.55 -11.53 15.57
N GLY A 34 -3.17 -10.43 15.14
CA GLY A 34 -4.51 -10.48 14.58
C GLY A 34 -5.57 -10.46 15.67
N TYR A 35 -6.80 -10.80 15.31
CA TYR A 35 -7.95 -10.76 16.25
C TYR A 35 -8.92 -11.89 16.02
N MET A 36 -9.75 -12.12 17.03
CA MET A 36 -10.77 -13.17 17.06
C MET A 36 -12.12 -12.63 16.59
N GLY A 37 -12.96 -13.51 16.03
CA GLY A 37 -14.33 -13.15 15.63
C GLY A 37 -15.18 -14.39 15.39
N LYS A 38 -16.50 -14.22 15.32
CA LYS A 38 -17.42 -15.33 15.07
C LYS A 38 -17.27 -15.86 13.63
N ILE A 39 -17.54 -17.15 13.46
CA ILE A 39 -17.69 -17.75 12.13
C ILE A 39 -18.84 -17.02 11.42
N SER A 40 -18.59 -16.40 10.26
CA SER A 40 -19.53 -15.50 9.61
C SER A 40 -19.64 -15.63 8.09
N THR A 41 -18.64 -16.20 7.43
CA THR A 41 -18.64 -16.35 5.97
C THR A 41 -18.88 -17.80 5.56
N GLU A 42 -19.37 -18.02 4.34
CA GLU A 42 -19.60 -19.37 3.81
C GLU A 42 -18.30 -20.20 3.78
N ASN A 43 -17.18 -19.55 3.43
CA ASN A 43 -15.87 -20.21 3.42
C ASN A 43 -15.43 -20.64 4.82
N GLU A 44 -15.68 -19.80 5.83
CA GLU A 44 -15.38 -20.15 7.22
C GLU A 44 -16.27 -21.31 7.70
N VAL A 45 -17.56 -21.29 7.38
CA VAL A 45 -18.47 -22.40 7.69
C VAL A 45 -17.95 -23.69 7.07
N GLU A 46 -17.59 -23.65 5.79
CA GLU A 46 -17.07 -24.83 5.09
C GLU A 46 -15.77 -25.33 5.74
N LYS A 47 -14.82 -24.43 5.99
CA LYS A 47 -13.50 -24.79 6.54
C LYS A 47 -13.61 -25.30 7.98
N TYR A 48 -14.29 -24.55 8.84
CA TYR A 48 -14.25 -24.83 10.28
C TYR A 48 -15.39 -25.75 10.74
N VAL A 49 -16.63 -25.49 10.32
CA VAL A 49 -17.78 -26.30 10.79
C VAL A 49 -17.82 -27.64 10.05
N ASN A 50 -17.82 -27.62 8.70
CA ASN A 50 -18.04 -28.85 7.91
C ASN A 50 -16.81 -29.75 7.88
N GLN A 51 -15.62 -29.17 7.77
CA GLN A 51 -14.38 -29.96 7.62
C GLN A 51 -13.65 -30.23 8.93
N ASN A 52 -13.80 -29.34 9.96
CA ASN A 52 -13.06 -29.45 11.21
C ASN A 52 -13.94 -29.57 12.47
N ASN A 53 -15.24 -29.77 12.30
CA ASN A 53 -16.21 -30.08 13.39
C ASN A 53 -16.35 -28.98 14.45
N TYR A 54 -16.15 -27.69 14.07
CA TYR A 54 -16.39 -26.57 14.97
C TYR A 54 -17.89 -26.35 15.15
N ASP A 55 -18.30 -25.87 16.32
CA ASP A 55 -19.66 -25.35 16.51
C ASP A 55 -19.77 -24.01 15.76
N GLN A 56 -20.89 -23.81 15.07
CA GLN A 56 -21.11 -22.60 14.25
C GLN A 56 -21.04 -21.30 15.06
N ASN A 57 -21.28 -21.38 16.38
CA ASN A 57 -21.24 -20.19 17.25
C ASN A 57 -19.85 -19.92 17.85
N GLN A 58 -18.86 -20.76 17.57
CA GLN A 58 -17.51 -20.59 18.08
C GLN A 58 -16.83 -19.35 17.51
N VAL A 59 -15.89 -18.83 18.27
CA VAL A 59 -15.02 -17.71 17.90
C VAL A 59 -13.73 -18.29 17.32
N ILE A 60 -13.28 -17.73 16.21
CA ILE A 60 -12.07 -18.18 15.50
C ILE A 60 -11.13 -16.98 15.28
N GLY A 61 -9.86 -17.25 15.03
CA GLY A 61 -8.92 -16.24 14.55
C GLY A 61 -9.31 -15.78 13.15
N LYS A 62 -9.34 -14.48 12.91
CA LYS A 62 -9.76 -13.90 11.63
C LYS A 62 -8.59 -13.51 10.73
N VAL A 63 -7.54 -12.96 11.31
CA VAL A 63 -6.34 -12.48 10.59
C VAL A 63 -5.11 -12.74 11.44
N GLY A 64 -3.93 -12.49 10.87
CA GLY A 64 -2.65 -12.60 11.58
C GLY A 64 -2.34 -14.03 12.02
N ILE A 65 -1.59 -14.17 13.09
CA ILE A 65 -1.22 -15.48 13.67
C ILE A 65 -2.49 -16.20 14.15
N GLU A 66 -3.42 -15.50 14.81
CA GLU A 66 -4.68 -16.09 15.26
C GLU A 66 -5.42 -16.77 14.10
N GLY A 67 -5.49 -16.11 12.93
CA GLY A 67 -6.20 -16.66 11.78
C GLY A 67 -5.44 -17.75 11.02
N ASN A 68 -4.14 -17.62 10.89
CA ASN A 68 -3.33 -18.55 10.10
C ASN A 68 -3.00 -19.84 10.87
N TYR A 69 -2.94 -19.76 12.20
CA TYR A 69 -2.67 -20.89 13.08
C TYR A 69 -3.89 -21.28 13.92
N GLU A 70 -5.10 -20.90 13.49
CA GLU A 70 -6.36 -21.21 14.21
C GLU A 70 -6.48 -22.71 14.53
N LEU A 71 -6.16 -23.59 13.58
CA LEU A 71 -6.30 -25.04 13.76
C LEU A 71 -5.29 -25.60 14.78
N ASP A 72 -4.11 -24.97 14.88
CA ASP A 72 -3.10 -25.37 15.88
C ASP A 72 -3.47 -24.81 17.27
N LEU A 73 -3.93 -23.57 17.34
CA LEU A 73 -4.23 -22.85 18.58
C LEU A 73 -5.52 -23.32 19.26
N HIS A 74 -6.50 -23.81 18.48
CA HIS A 74 -7.88 -24.05 18.96
C HIS A 74 -8.00 -25.19 19.98
N GLY A 75 -7.33 -26.31 19.76
CA GLY A 75 -7.49 -27.52 20.58
C GLY A 75 -8.77 -28.27 20.26
N GLU A 76 -9.18 -29.14 21.12
CA GLU A 76 -10.38 -29.97 20.94
C GLU A 76 -11.33 -29.90 22.16
N ASN A 77 -12.59 -29.63 21.86
CA ASN A 77 -13.63 -29.60 22.89
C ASN A 77 -13.85 -30.97 23.52
N GLY A 78 -14.00 -31.00 24.81
CA GLY A 78 -14.43 -32.18 25.54
C GLY A 78 -15.96 -32.27 25.59
N TYR A 79 -16.44 -33.42 26.00
CA TYR A 79 -17.87 -33.63 26.30
C TYR A 79 -17.99 -34.61 27.43
N LYS A 80 -19.08 -34.49 28.16
CA LYS A 80 -19.45 -35.47 29.20
C LYS A 80 -20.94 -35.81 29.11
N TYR A 81 -21.26 -37.02 29.54
CA TYR A 81 -22.63 -37.48 29.57
C TYR A 81 -23.27 -37.08 30.89
N ILE A 82 -24.46 -36.53 30.83
CA ILE A 82 -25.25 -36.13 31.99
C ILE A 82 -26.67 -36.73 31.89
N GLU A 83 -27.25 -37.04 33.02
CA GLU A 83 -28.64 -37.44 33.08
C GLU A 83 -29.50 -36.18 33.26
N VAL A 84 -30.54 -36.06 32.42
CA VAL A 84 -31.47 -34.94 32.50
C VAL A 84 -32.89 -35.45 32.69
N ASP A 85 -33.74 -34.65 33.34
CA ASP A 85 -35.16 -34.97 33.48
C ASP A 85 -35.93 -34.70 32.17
N VAL A 86 -37.24 -34.95 32.18
CA VAL A 86 -38.13 -34.80 31.01
C VAL A 86 -38.21 -33.33 30.50
N TYR A 87 -37.72 -32.38 31.26
CA TYR A 87 -37.66 -30.96 30.91
C TYR A 87 -36.25 -30.52 30.53
N GLY A 88 -35.30 -31.48 30.43
CA GLY A 88 -33.90 -31.17 30.05
C GLY A 88 -33.06 -30.63 31.20
N LYS A 89 -33.57 -30.73 32.45
CA LYS A 89 -32.83 -30.20 33.61
C LYS A 89 -31.83 -31.24 34.12
N TYR A 90 -30.59 -30.81 34.42
CA TYR A 90 -29.53 -31.66 34.98
C TYR A 90 -30.00 -32.37 36.28
N VAL A 91 -29.82 -33.68 36.32
CA VAL A 91 -30.11 -34.53 37.48
C VAL A 91 -28.81 -34.96 38.16
N LYS A 92 -27.92 -35.59 37.40
CA LYS A 92 -26.60 -36.05 37.89
C LYS A 92 -25.68 -36.40 36.73
N ASP A 93 -24.41 -36.58 37.02
CA ASP A 93 -23.46 -37.16 36.07
C ASP A 93 -23.78 -38.64 35.85
N VAL A 94 -23.65 -39.12 34.63
CA VAL A 94 -23.91 -40.50 34.26
C VAL A 94 -22.79 -41.40 34.80
N ASP A 95 -23.19 -42.58 35.25
CA ASP A 95 -22.25 -43.68 35.57
C ASP A 95 -21.79 -44.26 34.22
N GLU A 96 -20.71 -43.70 33.70
CA GLU A 96 -20.22 -44.01 32.34
C GLU A 96 -19.88 -45.51 32.19
N GLU A 97 -19.28 -46.11 33.22
CA GLU A 97 -18.92 -47.54 33.22
C GLU A 97 -20.16 -48.42 33.10
N ALA A 98 -21.23 -48.09 33.83
CA ALA A 98 -22.49 -48.86 33.81
C ALA A 98 -23.18 -48.80 32.45
N TYR A 99 -23.00 -47.73 31.67
CA TYR A 99 -23.66 -47.54 30.37
C TYR A 99 -22.72 -47.74 29.18
N GLY A 100 -21.43 -48.05 29.40
CA GLY A 100 -20.44 -48.21 28.34
C GLY A 100 -20.19 -46.92 27.58
N LEU A 101 -20.28 -45.79 28.26
CA LEU A 101 -20.03 -44.45 27.71
C LEU A 101 -18.61 -44.02 28.09
N ASP A 102 -18.04 -43.09 27.30
CA ASP A 102 -16.69 -42.57 27.52
C ASP A 102 -16.70 -41.06 27.22
N SER A 103 -16.66 -40.27 28.28
CA SER A 103 -16.53 -38.80 28.14
C SER A 103 -15.12 -38.43 27.68
N LYS A 104 -15.03 -37.37 26.88
CA LYS A 104 -13.75 -36.85 26.38
C LYS A 104 -13.39 -35.56 27.14
N LYS A 105 -12.20 -35.52 27.67
CA LYS A 105 -11.67 -34.27 28.26
C LYS A 105 -11.28 -33.32 27.16
N ALA A 106 -11.49 -32.01 27.39
CA ALA A 106 -10.99 -31.00 26.50
C ALA A 106 -9.46 -31.03 26.48
N THR A 107 -8.86 -30.81 25.32
CA THR A 107 -7.41 -30.69 25.14
C THR A 107 -7.07 -29.31 24.60
N SER A 108 -6.03 -28.69 25.16
CA SER A 108 -5.55 -27.40 24.69
C SER A 108 -4.95 -27.53 23.27
N GLY A 109 -5.00 -26.47 22.50
CA GLY A 109 -4.21 -26.37 21.29
C GLY A 109 -2.74 -26.18 21.59
N GLU A 110 -1.96 -26.04 20.54
CA GLU A 110 -0.51 -25.88 20.62
C GLU A 110 -0.14 -24.42 20.93
N ASP A 111 0.96 -24.23 21.63
CA ASP A 111 1.56 -22.91 21.83
C ASP A 111 2.28 -22.47 20.56
N ILE A 112 2.16 -21.20 20.17
CA ILE A 112 2.91 -20.61 19.06
C ILE A 112 3.96 -19.68 19.64
N LYS A 113 5.22 -19.96 19.36
CA LYS A 113 6.35 -19.12 19.77
C LYS A 113 6.74 -18.23 18.57
N LEU A 114 6.74 -16.93 18.79
CA LEU A 114 7.11 -15.97 17.76
C LEU A 114 8.58 -15.58 17.81
N THR A 115 9.09 -15.01 16.73
CA THR A 115 10.46 -14.45 16.64
C THR A 115 10.51 -13.04 17.25
N ILE A 116 9.37 -12.44 17.53
CA ILE A 116 9.23 -11.03 17.95
C ILE A 116 9.84 -10.80 19.33
N ASP A 117 10.72 -9.81 19.41
CA ASP A 117 11.21 -9.24 20.66
C ASP A 117 10.26 -8.11 21.08
N MET A 118 9.50 -8.32 22.15
CA MET A 118 8.46 -7.36 22.55
C MET A 118 9.04 -6.03 23.03
N ALA A 119 10.26 -6.00 23.59
CA ALA A 119 10.89 -4.73 23.96
C ALA A 119 11.24 -3.93 22.71
N LEU A 120 11.84 -4.58 21.72
CA LEU A 120 12.18 -3.96 20.44
C LEU A 120 10.92 -3.52 19.67
N GLN A 121 9.86 -4.34 19.73
CA GLN A 121 8.56 -4.04 19.13
C GLN A 121 7.99 -2.72 19.69
N GLN A 122 7.99 -2.57 21.00
CA GLN A 122 7.49 -1.36 21.65
C GLN A 122 8.35 -0.13 21.29
N VAL A 123 9.67 -0.28 21.29
CA VAL A 123 10.57 0.82 20.86
C VAL A 123 10.24 1.26 19.43
N LEU A 124 10.02 0.31 18.52
CA LEU A 124 9.67 0.62 17.13
C LEU A 124 8.33 1.39 17.07
N GLU A 125 7.30 0.90 17.75
CA GLU A 125 5.95 1.50 17.75
C GLU A 125 5.96 2.92 18.35
N ASP A 126 6.59 3.09 19.52
CA ASP A 126 6.65 4.37 20.23
C ASP A 126 7.39 5.42 19.39
N ASN A 127 8.50 5.05 18.76
CA ASN A 127 9.30 5.99 17.96
C ASN A 127 8.65 6.30 16.61
N ILE A 128 7.89 5.38 16.03
CA ILE A 128 7.03 5.68 14.86
C ILE A 128 6.00 6.75 15.24
N GLN A 129 5.29 6.56 16.33
CA GLN A 129 4.28 7.54 16.79
C GLN A 129 4.92 8.90 17.03
N LYS A 130 6.02 8.94 17.80
CA LYS A 130 6.77 10.15 18.11
C LYS A 130 7.22 10.88 16.82
N ALA A 131 7.76 10.15 15.86
CA ALA A 131 8.19 10.73 14.59
C ALA A 131 7.01 11.37 13.84
N LEU A 132 5.87 10.66 13.72
CA LEU A 132 4.69 11.17 13.02
C LEU A 132 4.17 12.46 13.68
N GLU A 133 4.07 12.49 15.02
CA GLU A 133 3.63 13.66 15.76
C GLU A 133 4.49 14.90 15.45
N GLN A 134 5.80 14.71 15.30
CA GLN A 134 6.72 15.82 15.01
C GLN A 134 6.74 16.18 13.52
N ILE A 135 6.65 15.20 12.62
CA ILE A 135 6.58 15.44 11.17
C ILE A 135 5.34 16.27 10.82
N GLN A 136 4.21 15.99 11.45
CA GLN A 136 2.95 16.70 11.18
C GLN A 136 3.05 18.21 11.47
N VAL A 137 3.88 18.61 12.43
CA VAL A 137 4.00 20.02 12.83
C VAL A 137 5.33 20.68 12.44
N GLY A 138 6.24 19.93 11.82
CA GLY A 138 7.59 20.44 11.55
C GLY A 138 8.34 20.70 12.85
N GLY A 139 8.26 19.76 13.79
CA GLY A 139 8.84 19.85 15.12
C GLY A 139 10.20 19.17 15.25
N GLU A 140 10.57 18.86 16.48
CA GLU A 140 11.86 18.25 16.80
C GLU A 140 11.66 16.84 17.40
N PHE A 141 12.34 15.86 16.83
CA PHE A 141 12.42 14.51 17.40
C PHE A 141 13.55 14.52 18.43
N GLU A 142 13.20 14.63 19.70
CA GLU A 142 14.16 14.65 20.81
C GLU A 142 14.72 13.24 21.04
N SER A 143 16.03 13.15 21.27
CA SER A 143 16.66 11.86 21.58
C SER A 143 17.98 12.09 22.29
N VAL A 144 18.32 11.18 23.21
CA VAL A 144 19.62 11.15 23.86
C VAL A 144 20.80 10.96 22.87
N TRP A 145 20.49 10.42 21.67
CA TRP A 145 21.44 10.21 20.59
C TRP A 145 21.55 11.41 19.65
N GLY A 146 20.97 12.54 20.02
CA GLY A 146 20.94 13.75 19.21
C GLY A 146 19.55 14.07 18.66
N ASN A 147 19.12 15.30 18.83
CA ASN A 147 17.82 15.75 18.34
C ASN A 147 17.82 15.85 16.82
N TYR A 148 16.66 15.61 16.21
CA TYR A 148 16.47 15.74 14.76
C TYR A 148 15.33 16.73 14.49
N ASN A 149 15.63 17.79 13.74
CA ASN A 149 14.66 18.84 13.42
C ASN A 149 13.99 18.57 12.07
N TYR A 150 12.69 18.42 12.05
CA TYR A 150 11.87 18.28 10.84
C TYR A 150 11.67 19.70 10.25
N ALA A 151 12.43 20.03 9.20
CA ALA A 151 12.46 21.37 8.62
C ALA A 151 11.13 21.83 7.99
N GLU A 152 10.29 20.87 7.58
CA GLU A 152 8.99 21.12 6.97
C GLU A 152 7.91 20.28 7.63
N SER A 153 6.69 20.82 7.70
CA SER A 153 5.54 20.09 8.26
C SER A 153 4.79 19.34 7.16
N PHE A 154 4.37 18.11 7.48
CA PHE A 154 3.55 17.28 6.60
C PHE A 154 2.34 16.78 7.40
N PRO A 155 1.28 17.61 7.49
CA PRO A 155 0.13 17.30 8.35
C PRO A 155 -0.61 16.02 7.98
N GLN A 156 -0.47 15.53 6.73
CA GLN A 156 -1.11 14.31 6.25
C GLN A 156 -0.29 13.05 6.56
N ALA A 157 0.85 13.15 7.25
CA ALA A 157 1.67 12.00 7.66
C ALA A 157 1.03 11.31 8.87
N GLU A 158 -0.09 10.61 8.64
CA GLU A 158 -0.92 10.00 9.70
C GLU A 158 -0.62 8.52 9.93
N SER A 159 0.24 7.93 9.12
CA SER A 159 0.49 6.48 9.17
C SER A 159 1.93 6.15 8.85
N ALA A 160 2.38 4.97 9.30
CA ALA A 160 3.72 4.48 9.01
C ALA A 160 3.80 2.97 9.18
N ALA A 161 4.85 2.36 8.62
CA ALA A 161 5.21 0.98 8.89
C ALA A 161 6.70 0.87 9.20
N GLY A 162 7.04 -0.06 10.08
CA GLY A 162 8.43 -0.39 10.39
C GLY A 162 8.63 -1.90 10.41
N VAL A 163 9.79 -2.37 9.94
CA VAL A 163 10.17 -3.79 9.95
C VAL A 163 11.63 -3.89 10.40
N VAL A 164 11.89 -4.76 11.37
CA VAL A 164 13.23 -5.09 11.86
C VAL A 164 13.44 -6.58 11.63
N VAL A 165 14.48 -6.94 10.87
CA VAL A 165 14.74 -8.33 10.47
C VAL A 165 16.18 -8.71 10.81
N ASN A 166 16.38 -9.90 11.36
CA ASN A 166 17.70 -10.52 11.50
C ASN A 166 18.18 -10.90 10.10
N VAL A 167 19.28 -10.30 9.64
CA VAL A 167 19.73 -10.45 8.24
C VAL A 167 20.21 -11.87 7.94
N ASN A 168 20.68 -12.58 8.96
CA ASN A 168 21.29 -13.92 8.80
C ASN A 168 20.24 -15.03 8.80
N THR A 169 19.15 -14.86 9.55
CA THR A 169 18.11 -15.91 9.69
C THR A 169 16.81 -15.62 8.93
N GLY A 170 16.55 -14.35 8.60
CA GLY A 170 15.25 -13.92 8.06
C GLY A 170 14.17 -13.75 9.12
N GLU A 171 14.48 -13.97 10.40
CA GLU A 171 13.52 -13.78 11.49
C GLU A 171 13.16 -12.30 11.64
N ILE A 172 11.86 -11.99 11.64
CA ILE A 172 11.33 -10.65 11.94
C ILE A 172 11.37 -10.48 13.47
N LEU A 173 12.12 -9.51 13.94
CA LEU A 173 12.27 -9.21 15.37
C LEU A 173 11.25 -8.19 15.87
N ALA A 174 10.81 -7.29 14.98
CA ALA A 174 9.74 -6.33 15.25
C ALA A 174 9.07 -5.94 13.92
N MET A 175 7.77 -5.75 13.94
CA MET A 175 7.03 -5.29 12.76
C MET A 175 5.81 -4.48 13.21
N ALA A 176 5.74 -3.21 12.81
CA ALA A 176 4.70 -2.28 13.22
C ALA A 176 3.97 -1.69 12.00
N SER A 177 2.70 -1.45 12.18
CA SER A 177 1.88 -0.60 11.31
C SER A 177 1.14 0.40 12.23
N TYR A 178 1.21 1.69 11.90
CA TYR A 178 0.58 2.74 12.69
C TYR A 178 -0.45 3.48 11.82
N PRO A 179 -1.63 3.81 12.37
CA PRO A 179 -2.09 3.54 13.73
C PRO A 179 -2.42 2.06 13.95
N SER A 180 -2.31 1.64 15.22
CA SER A 180 -2.63 0.29 15.67
C SER A 180 -3.99 0.28 16.38
N TYR A 181 -4.38 -0.86 16.95
CA TYR A 181 -5.66 -1.03 17.64
C TYR A 181 -5.52 -1.98 18.82
N ASP A 182 -6.30 -1.79 19.90
CA ASP A 182 -6.31 -2.72 21.03
C ASP A 182 -7.04 -4.02 20.60
N ILE A 183 -6.30 -5.11 20.55
CA ILE A 183 -6.82 -6.42 20.13
C ILE A 183 -7.92 -6.90 21.09
N ASN A 184 -7.84 -6.51 22.38
CA ASN A 184 -8.82 -6.92 23.39
C ASN A 184 -10.25 -6.43 23.08
N LEU A 185 -10.43 -5.42 22.24
CA LEU A 185 -11.74 -4.99 21.75
C LEU A 185 -12.52 -6.13 21.07
N PHE A 186 -11.80 -7.10 20.54
CA PHE A 186 -12.39 -8.24 19.82
C PHE A 186 -12.61 -9.48 20.69
N SER A 187 -12.06 -9.54 21.90
CA SER A 187 -12.03 -10.74 22.74
C SER A 187 -13.43 -11.27 23.11
N THR A 188 -14.42 -10.41 23.26
CA THR A 188 -15.81 -10.80 23.57
C THR A 188 -16.81 -10.30 22.51
N GLY A 189 -16.28 -9.86 21.37
CA GLY A 189 -17.05 -9.20 20.31
C GLY A 189 -16.95 -7.69 20.40
N ILE A 190 -16.71 -7.04 19.27
CA ILE A 190 -16.48 -5.58 19.21
C ILE A 190 -17.82 -4.81 19.20
N SER A 191 -17.89 -3.69 19.90
CA SER A 191 -19.02 -2.79 19.88
C SER A 191 -19.12 -2.06 18.53
N GLN A 192 -20.33 -1.59 18.17
CA GLN A 192 -20.49 -0.81 16.93
C GLN A 192 -19.72 0.52 16.99
N GLU A 193 -19.64 1.11 18.16
CA GLU A 193 -18.88 2.36 18.38
C GLU A 193 -17.38 2.14 18.13
N ASP A 194 -16.79 1.12 18.76
CA ASP A 194 -15.37 0.77 18.55
C ASP A 194 -15.10 0.38 17.10
N TRP A 195 -15.98 -0.42 16.49
CA TRP A 195 -15.87 -0.80 15.08
C TRP A 195 -15.82 0.41 14.16
N ASN A 196 -16.70 1.39 14.41
CA ASN A 196 -16.74 2.61 13.63
C ASN A 196 -15.46 3.46 13.81
N ALA A 197 -14.92 3.48 15.04
CA ALA A 197 -13.67 4.21 15.33
C ALA A 197 -12.45 3.60 14.61
N LEU A 198 -12.48 2.29 14.35
CA LEU A 198 -11.38 1.60 13.63
C LEU A 198 -11.49 1.70 12.11
N ASN A 199 -12.55 2.32 11.59
CA ASN A 199 -12.76 2.43 10.14
C ASN A 199 -12.75 3.90 9.71
N PRO A 200 -12.12 4.23 8.58
CA PRO A 200 -12.05 5.62 8.15
C PRO A 200 -13.43 6.17 7.81
N VAL A 201 -13.69 7.40 8.21
CA VAL A 201 -14.94 8.12 7.89
C VAL A 201 -15.10 8.19 6.36
N ASN A 202 -14.07 8.62 5.67
CA ASN A 202 -14.03 8.60 4.20
C ASN A 202 -13.28 7.37 3.70
N LYS A 203 -14.02 6.33 3.37
CA LYS A 203 -13.47 5.05 2.87
C LYS A 203 -12.80 5.18 1.49
N ARG A 204 -13.11 6.24 0.74
CA ARG A 204 -12.52 6.48 -0.59
C ARG A 204 -11.16 7.14 -0.53
N ASN A 205 -10.84 7.81 0.59
CA ASN A 205 -9.50 8.36 0.78
C ASN A 205 -8.51 7.19 0.95
N PRO A 206 -7.60 6.94 0.02
CA PRO A 206 -6.67 5.80 0.11
C PRO A 206 -5.61 5.99 1.19
N LEU A 207 -5.40 7.23 1.65
CA LEU A 207 -4.42 7.55 2.69
C LEU A 207 -5.06 7.74 4.07
N ALA A 208 -6.39 7.57 4.18
CA ALA A 208 -7.04 7.65 5.49
C ALA A 208 -6.47 6.59 6.43
N ALA A 209 -6.22 6.96 7.66
CA ALA A 209 -5.72 6.06 8.71
C ALA A 209 -6.66 4.85 8.85
N ARG A 210 -6.08 3.65 8.83
CA ARG A 210 -6.82 2.38 8.85
C ARG A 210 -6.20 1.46 9.91
N PRO A 211 -6.59 1.61 11.18
CA PRO A 211 -5.97 0.81 12.25
C PRO A 211 -5.94 -0.70 12.02
N LEU A 212 -6.92 -1.26 11.30
CA LEU A 212 -6.98 -2.70 11.03
C LEU A 212 -6.10 -3.14 9.85
N TYR A 213 -5.48 -2.19 9.11
CA TYR A 213 -4.74 -2.51 7.87
C TYR A 213 -3.26 -2.73 8.17
N ASN A 214 -2.77 -3.94 7.92
CA ASN A 214 -1.34 -4.27 8.08
C ASN A 214 -0.55 -3.65 6.92
N MET A 215 -0.06 -2.43 7.13
CA MET A 215 0.68 -1.67 6.13
C MET A 215 2.00 -2.36 5.76
N ALA A 216 2.67 -3.00 6.73
CA ALA A 216 3.97 -3.65 6.52
C ALA A 216 3.91 -4.76 5.46
N THR A 217 2.79 -5.50 5.38
CA THR A 217 2.65 -6.65 4.47
C THR A 217 1.72 -6.39 3.29
N MET A 218 0.83 -5.37 3.39
CA MET A 218 -0.26 -5.17 2.43
C MET A 218 -0.13 -3.88 1.62
N MET A 219 0.64 -2.87 2.09
CA MET A 219 0.79 -1.61 1.38
C MET A 219 2.00 -1.65 0.44
N ALA A 220 1.74 -1.86 -0.84
CA ALA A 220 2.78 -1.91 -1.87
C ALA A 220 2.81 -0.57 -2.61
N VAL A 221 3.95 0.11 -2.54
CA VAL A 221 4.14 1.44 -3.14
C VAL A 221 5.53 1.57 -3.77
N GLN A 222 5.75 2.67 -4.47
CA GLN A 222 7.05 2.96 -5.09
C GLN A 222 8.15 3.04 -4.01
N PRO A 223 9.29 2.38 -4.25
CA PRO A 223 10.43 2.43 -3.32
C PRO A 223 11.23 3.73 -3.43
N GLY A 224 11.13 4.45 -4.54
CA GLY A 224 11.98 5.61 -4.79
C GLY A 224 13.46 5.23 -4.75
N SER A 225 14.29 6.16 -4.27
CA SER A 225 15.76 6.04 -4.32
C SER A 225 16.35 4.83 -3.59
N ILE A 226 15.59 4.10 -2.78
CA ILE A 226 16.08 2.85 -2.19
C ILE A 226 16.23 1.73 -3.25
N TYR A 227 15.64 1.89 -4.42
CA TYR A 227 15.80 0.96 -5.54
C TYR A 227 17.14 1.14 -6.27
N LYS A 228 17.82 2.27 -6.09
CA LYS A 228 19.07 2.59 -6.79
C LYS A 228 20.20 1.57 -6.56
N MET A 229 20.24 0.91 -5.39
CA MET A 229 21.20 -0.17 -5.15
C MET A 229 20.95 -1.33 -6.14
N MET A 230 19.67 -1.67 -6.39
CA MET A 230 19.29 -2.69 -7.36
C MET A 230 19.76 -2.33 -8.78
N THR A 231 19.50 -1.09 -9.19
CA THR A 231 19.90 -0.59 -10.52
C THR A 231 21.43 -0.64 -10.66
N GLY A 232 22.16 -0.19 -9.64
CA GLY A 232 23.62 -0.22 -9.62
C GLY A 232 24.17 -1.64 -9.68
N TYR A 233 23.62 -2.55 -8.88
CA TYR A 233 24.02 -3.96 -8.90
C TYR A 233 23.81 -4.56 -10.31
N ALA A 234 22.65 -4.34 -10.91
CA ALA A 234 22.35 -4.83 -12.26
C ALA A 234 23.32 -4.25 -13.31
N ALA A 235 23.67 -2.98 -13.19
CA ALA A 235 24.64 -2.31 -14.09
C ALA A 235 26.05 -2.91 -13.91
N MET A 236 26.49 -3.15 -12.67
CA MET A 236 27.78 -3.81 -12.38
C MET A 236 27.83 -5.23 -12.94
N MET A 237 26.74 -5.97 -12.82
CA MET A 237 26.63 -7.31 -13.43
C MET A 237 26.75 -7.26 -14.97
N GLN A 238 26.47 -6.11 -15.59
CA GLN A 238 26.61 -5.90 -17.03
C GLN A 238 27.91 -5.20 -17.41
N GLY A 239 28.82 -5.02 -16.44
CA GLY A 239 30.18 -4.51 -16.70
C GLY A 239 30.41 -3.04 -16.37
N LEU A 240 29.49 -2.40 -15.62
CA LEU A 240 29.74 -1.05 -15.11
C LEU A 240 30.92 -1.08 -14.12
N ASP A 241 31.91 -0.21 -14.33
CA ASP A 241 32.94 0.06 -13.34
C ASP A 241 32.36 1.05 -12.31
N PRO A 242 32.19 0.64 -11.03
CA PRO A 242 31.57 1.52 -10.04
C PRO A 242 32.39 2.77 -9.70
N TYR A 243 33.66 2.81 -10.05
CA TYR A 243 34.54 3.96 -9.80
C TYR A 243 34.65 4.90 -11.00
N GLN A 244 34.03 4.56 -12.13
CA GLN A 244 33.98 5.42 -13.30
C GLN A 244 33.09 6.63 -13.03
N LYS A 245 33.66 7.84 -13.21
CA LYS A 245 32.93 9.08 -12.95
C LYS A 245 32.13 9.56 -14.16
N ILE A 246 30.87 9.86 -13.95
CA ILE A 246 29.96 10.49 -14.91
C ILE A 246 29.74 11.93 -14.43
N PHE A 247 29.78 12.90 -15.35
CA PHE A 247 29.48 14.31 -15.01
C PHE A 247 27.96 14.49 -14.99
N SER A 248 27.41 14.80 -13.80
CA SER A 248 25.97 15.04 -13.62
C SER A 248 25.64 16.48 -14.00
N ASP A 249 24.97 16.64 -15.14
CA ASP A 249 24.47 17.94 -15.63
C ASP A 249 23.15 18.37 -15.00
N GLY A 250 22.56 17.48 -14.17
CA GLY A 250 21.36 17.77 -13.42
C GLY A 250 20.08 17.25 -14.07
N TYR A 251 20.03 17.07 -15.38
CA TYR A 251 18.84 16.50 -16.05
C TYR A 251 19.23 15.89 -17.40
N ILE A 252 18.36 15.01 -17.91
CA ILE A 252 18.42 14.52 -19.29
C ILE A 252 17.09 14.81 -19.99
N GLU A 253 17.11 14.92 -21.32
CA GLU A 253 15.93 15.20 -22.13
C GLU A 253 15.68 14.06 -23.11
N ILE A 254 14.43 13.60 -23.17
CA ILE A 254 13.96 12.61 -24.15
C ILE A 254 12.75 13.22 -24.86
N GLY A 255 12.90 13.52 -26.14
CA GLY A 255 11.88 14.24 -26.88
C GLY A 255 11.66 15.62 -26.26
N ASN A 256 10.45 15.91 -25.86
CA ASN A 256 10.07 17.19 -25.23
C ASN A 256 10.00 17.11 -23.71
N GLN A 257 10.35 15.96 -23.13
CA GLN A 257 10.23 15.74 -21.69
C GLN A 257 11.60 15.79 -21.01
N ARG A 258 11.65 16.47 -19.84
CA ARG A 258 12.87 16.61 -19.05
C ARG A 258 12.78 15.74 -17.80
N TYR A 259 13.83 14.94 -17.55
CA TYR A 259 14.00 14.09 -16.38
C TYR A 259 15.08 14.69 -15.50
N GLY A 260 14.68 15.31 -14.40
CA GLY A 260 15.58 16.07 -13.53
C GLY A 260 16.07 15.30 -12.31
N CYS A 261 17.32 15.56 -11.96
CA CYS A 261 17.82 15.16 -10.64
C CYS A 261 17.17 16.04 -9.57
N TRP A 262 16.84 15.44 -8.42
CA TRP A 262 16.20 16.18 -7.31
C TRP A 262 16.99 17.46 -6.93
N TYR A 263 18.32 17.38 -6.90
CA TYR A 263 19.20 18.52 -6.56
C TYR A 263 19.06 19.65 -7.55
N TYR A 264 18.91 19.31 -8.83
CA TYR A 264 18.67 20.29 -9.89
C TYR A 264 17.25 20.87 -9.79
N ASN A 265 16.26 20.01 -9.57
CA ASN A 265 14.85 20.44 -9.49
C ASN A 265 14.63 21.41 -8.31
N GLN A 266 15.25 21.14 -7.16
CA GLN A 266 15.03 21.90 -5.94
C GLN A 266 15.94 23.14 -5.85
N TYR A 267 17.22 23.02 -6.23
CA TYR A 267 18.22 24.08 -6.01
C TYR A 267 18.84 24.62 -7.28
N HIS A 268 18.48 24.12 -8.46
CA HIS A 268 19.10 24.41 -9.76
C HIS A 268 20.63 24.17 -9.74
N ALA A 269 21.07 23.23 -8.90
CA ALA A 269 22.46 22.87 -8.70
C ALA A 269 22.78 21.50 -9.32
N ARG A 270 24.06 21.16 -9.44
CA ARG A 270 24.53 19.93 -10.09
C ARG A 270 25.48 19.18 -9.16
N HIS A 271 25.39 17.84 -9.15
CA HIS A 271 26.32 17.02 -8.37
C HIS A 271 27.75 16.97 -8.98
N GLY A 272 27.91 17.31 -10.26
CA GLY A 272 29.21 17.29 -10.92
C GLY A 272 29.75 15.88 -11.16
N TYR A 273 31.05 15.68 -11.04
CA TYR A 273 31.67 14.36 -11.24
C TYR A 273 31.28 13.38 -10.14
N THR A 274 30.57 12.34 -10.52
CA THR A 274 29.90 11.40 -9.61
C THR A 274 30.19 9.97 -10.09
N ASP A 275 30.80 9.15 -9.24
CA ASP A 275 30.91 7.70 -9.39
C ASP A 275 29.74 7.02 -8.65
N PHE A 276 29.69 5.70 -8.63
CA PHE A 276 28.58 4.96 -8.03
C PHE A 276 28.44 5.24 -6.52
N LEU A 277 29.57 5.24 -5.78
CA LEU A 277 29.53 5.45 -4.33
C LEU A 277 28.93 6.82 -4.01
N ARG A 278 29.46 7.87 -4.65
CA ARG A 278 28.94 9.24 -4.48
C ARG A 278 27.49 9.35 -4.95
N ALA A 279 27.12 8.65 -6.04
CA ALA A 279 25.74 8.69 -6.55
C ALA A 279 24.72 8.13 -5.54
N ILE A 280 25.10 7.11 -4.77
CA ILE A 280 24.27 6.56 -3.68
C ILE A 280 24.28 7.50 -2.48
N GLU A 281 25.46 8.02 -2.06
CA GLU A 281 25.62 8.96 -0.95
C GLU A 281 24.67 10.15 -1.06
N VAL A 282 24.73 10.86 -2.21
CA VAL A 282 23.94 12.07 -2.47
C VAL A 282 22.62 11.80 -3.20
N SER A 283 22.30 10.55 -3.44
CA SER A 283 21.08 10.10 -4.12
C SER A 283 20.88 10.72 -5.52
N CYS A 284 21.93 10.78 -6.36
CA CYS A 284 21.93 11.43 -7.68
C CYS A 284 21.06 10.70 -8.72
N ASN A 285 19.89 11.24 -9.10
CA ASN A 285 19.03 10.63 -10.14
C ASN A 285 19.75 10.60 -11.51
N TYR A 286 20.45 11.66 -11.88
CA TYR A 286 21.12 11.78 -13.19
C TYR A 286 22.07 10.59 -13.46
N TYR A 287 22.85 10.17 -12.43
CA TYR A 287 23.75 9.04 -12.55
C TYR A 287 22.96 7.77 -12.93
N PHE A 288 21.85 7.51 -12.22
CA PHE A 288 21.04 6.30 -12.43
C PHE A 288 20.28 6.34 -13.77
N PHE A 289 19.88 7.50 -14.25
CA PHE A 289 19.33 7.63 -15.59
C PHE A 289 20.35 7.20 -16.66
N ASN A 290 21.64 7.53 -16.46
CA ASN A 290 22.69 7.19 -17.42
C ASN A 290 23.08 5.70 -17.39
N ILE A 291 22.93 5.01 -16.28
CA ILE A 291 23.26 3.58 -16.18
C ILE A 291 22.01 2.69 -16.21
N ALA A 292 20.85 3.21 -16.56
CA ALA A 292 19.57 2.49 -16.54
C ALA A 292 19.65 1.18 -17.32
N THR A 293 19.47 0.06 -16.63
CA THR A 293 19.51 -1.31 -17.17
C THR A 293 18.38 -2.12 -16.52
N GLY A 294 18.08 -3.23 -17.12
CA GLY A 294 17.03 -4.10 -16.56
C GLY A 294 17.60 -5.24 -15.70
N UNK A 295 17.03 -5.59 -14.74
CA UNK A 295 17.24 -6.69 -14.16
C UNK A 295 17.19 -6.65 -12.71
N SER A 296 16.18 -6.90 -12.27
CA SER A 296 15.96 -6.75 -10.83
C SER A 296 15.51 -8.04 -10.13
N LYS A 297 15.60 -9.16 -10.79
CA LYS A 297 15.12 -10.45 -10.26
C LYS A 297 15.92 -11.01 -9.07
N PRO A 298 17.26 -10.80 -8.95
CA PRO A 298 18.07 -11.56 -7.97
C PRO A 298 17.69 -11.39 -6.50
N PHE A 299 17.10 -10.25 -6.10
CA PHE A 299 16.88 -9.93 -4.68
C PHE A 299 15.50 -10.38 -4.15
N GLY A 300 14.79 -11.27 -4.84
CA GLY A 300 13.51 -11.80 -4.37
C GLY A 300 12.31 -10.85 -4.45
N LEU A 301 12.45 -9.69 -5.10
CA LEU A 301 11.35 -8.72 -5.26
C LEU A 301 10.22 -9.22 -6.17
N ASN A 302 10.46 -10.28 -6.92
CA ASN A 302 9.49 -10.85 -7.86
C ASN A 302 8.58 -11.91 -7.22
N GLU A 303 8.75 -12.20 -5.94
CA GLU A 303 8.04 -13.28 -5.24
C GLU A 303 7.63 -12.85 -3.82
N LYS A 304 6.76 -13.62 -3.19
CA LYS A 304 6.38 -13.43 -1.79
C LYS A 304 7.58 -13.68 -0.88
N THR A 305 7.56 -13.05 0.30
CA THR A 305 8.69 -13.12 1.25
C THR A 305 8.72 -14.44 2.03
N GLY A 306 7.61 -15.16 2.08
CA GLY A 306 7.47 -16.38 2.88
C GLY A 306 6.97 -16.16 4.29
N ILE A 307 6.69 -14.91 4.68
CA ILE A 307 6.15 -14.57 6.02
C ILE A 307 4.81 -15.27 6.26
N GLU A 308 4.56 -15.72 7.51
CA GLU A 308 3.42 -16.60 7.85
C GLU A 308 2.07 -15.87 7.99
N ILE A 309 1.99 -14.59 7.64
CA ILE A 309 0.73 -13.83 7.65
C ILE A 309 0.44 -13.29 6.24
N GLY A 310 -0.76 -12.75 6.05
CA GLY A 310 -1.18 -12.26 4.73
C GLY A 310 -0.25 -11.18 4.18
N GLU A 311 0.23 -11.38 2.94
CA GLU A 311 1.06 -10.40 2.22
C GLU A 311 0.64 -10.29 0.75
N VAL A 312 0.88 -9.12 0.14
CA VAL A 312 0.70 -8.90 -1.29
C VAL A 312 2.04 -8.84 -2.02
N ASN A 313 2.05 -9.23 -3.29
CA ASN A 313 3.20 -9.11 -4.18
C ASN A 313 2.70 -8.85 -5.60
N PHE A 314 3.19 -7.79 -6.23
CA PHE A 314 2.84 -7.42 -7.60
C PHE A 314 3.99 -7.73 -8.58
N GLY A 315 5.13 -8.16 -8.05
CA GLY A 315 6.31 -8.50 -8.85
C GLY A 315 7.04 -7.28 -9.39
N VAL A 316 8.10 -7.54 -10.13
CA VAL A 316 8.92 -6.50 -10.76
C VAL A 316 8.23 -6.02 -12.04
N PRO A 317 8.12 -4.71 -12.30
CA PRO A 317 7.53 -4.20 -13.53
C PRO A 317 8.29 -4.66 -14.79
N ASP A 318 7.53 -4.98 -15.82
CA ASP A 318 8.05 -5.26 -17.16
C ASP A 318 6.96 -4.90 -18.19
N PRO A 319 7.27 -4.83 -19.50
CA PRO A 319 6.29 -4.44 -20.51
C PRO A 319 5.00 -5.24 -20.51
N ASP A 320 5.07 -6.56 -20.28
CA ASP A 320 3.89 -7.44 -20.28
C ASP A 320 3.02 -7.17 -19.06
N LYS A 321 3.63 -6.98 -17.89
CA LYS A 321 2.91 -6.64 -16.65
C LYS A 321 2.25 -5.27 -16.75
N LYS A 322 2.95 -4.27 -17.30
CA LYS A 322 2.40 -2.94 -17.52
C LYS A 322 1.12 -3.04 -18.36
N LYS A 323 1.23 -3.72 -19.52
CA LYS A 323 0.09 -3.92 -20.41
C LYS A 323 -1.09 -4.58 -19.68
N LYS A 324 -0.82 -5.71 -19.01
CA LYS A 324 -1.85 -6.47 -18.28
C LYS A 324 -2.51 -5.66 -17.16
N THR A 325 -1.75 -4.85 -16.44
CA THR A 325 -2.28 -3.96 -15.40
C THR A 325 -3.26 -2.95 -16.00
N ILE A 326 -2.88 -2.33 -17.12
CA ILE A 326 -3.73 -1.33 -17.79
C ILE A 326 -4.99 -2.00 -18.38
N GLU A 327 -4.88 -3.23 -18.88
CA GLU A 327 -6.05 -4.01 -19.35
C GLU A 327 -7.06 -4.23 -18.21
N ILE A 328 -6.58 -4.59 -17.03
CA ILE A 328 -7.43 -4.77 -15.83
C ILE A 328 -8.10 -3.44 -15.43
N LEU A 329 -7.34 -2.35 -15.46
CA LEU A 329 -7.86 -1.01 -15.13
C LEU A 329 -8.93 -0.58 -16.15
N LEU A 330 -8.67 -0.80 -17.43
CA LEU A 330 -9.64 -0.52 -18.49
C LEU A 330 -10.93 -1.35 -18.28
N GLY A 331 -10.81 -2.64 -18.00
CA GLY A 331 -11.97 -3.50 -17.75
C GLY A 331 -12.82 -2.99 -16.59
N ARG A 332 -12.17 -2.54 -15.51
CA ARG A 332 -12.87 -1.95 -14.35
C ARG A 332 -13.55 -0.63 -14.71
N GLU A 333 -12.87 0.23 -15.45
CA GLU A 333 -13.44 1.51 -15.88
C GLU A 333 -14.64 1.29 -16.80
N LEU A 334 -14.49 0.40 -17.79
CA LEU A 334 -15.59 0.07 -18.71
C LEU A 334 -16.82 -0.42 -17.93
N LYS A 335 -16.64 -1.26 -16.91
CA LYS A 335 -17.74 -1.74 -16.07
C LYS A 335 -18.53 -0.58 -15.44
N ASN A 336 -17.83 0.50 -15.08
CA ASN A 336 -18.45 1.68 -14.47
C ASN A 336 -19.15 2.58 -15.50
N ILE A 337 -18.49 2.82 -16.64
CA ILE A 337 -18.92 3.86 -17.57
C ILE A 337 -19.80 3.38 -18.74
N LEU A 338 -19.77 2.08 -19.10
CA LEU A 338 -20.48 1.60 -20.30
C LEU A 338 -22.01 1.90 -20.29
N LYS A 339 -22.60 2.05 -19.10
CA LYS A 339 -24.01 2.44 -18.98
C LYS A 339 -24.34 3.79 -19.66
N THR A 340 -23.33 4.65 -19.79
CA THR A 340 -23.46 5.94 -20.49
C THR A 340 -23.38 5.77 -22.02
N TYR A 341 -22.66 4.75 -22.47
CA TYR A 341 -22.24 4.61 -23.87
C TYR A 341 -22.96 3.48 -24.63
N PHE A 342 -23.64 2.60 -23.92
CA PHE A 342 -24.34 1.45 -24.51
C PHE A 342 -25.78 1.41 -24.01
N PRO A 343 -26.72 0.86 -24.83
CA PRO A 343 -28.14 0.77 -24.43
C PRO A 343 -28.34 -0.19 -23.25
N GLU A 344 -29.43 0.04 -22.52
CA GLU A 344 -29.79 -0.76 -21.35
C GLU A 344 -29.92 -2.27 -21.66
N SER A 345 -30.30 -2.62 -22.88
CA SER A 345 -30.40 -4.02 -23.33
C SER A 345 -29.03 -4.77 -23.21
N ILE A 346 -27.92 -4.04 -23.27
CA ILE A 346 -26.58 -4.60 -23.11
C ILE A 346 -26.12 -4.45 -21.65
N THR A 347 -26.32 -3.28 -21.06
CA THR A 347 -25.69 -2.94 -19.76
C THR A 347 -26.44 -3.51 -18.55
N SER A 348 -27.69 -3.97 -18.71
CA SER A 348 -28.47 -4.63 -17.65
C SER A 348 -28.27 -6.16 -17.62
N ASP A 349 -27.69 -6.74 -18.68
CA ASP A 349 -27.36 -8.17 -18.77
C ASP A 349 -25.87 -8.34 -18.41
N GLU A 350 -25.59 -8.99 -17.29
CA GLU A 350 -24.22 -9.15 -16.79
C GLU A 350 -23.31 -9.94 -17.75
N ASP A 351 -23.84 -10.96 -18.43
CA ASP A 351 -23.07 -11.78 -19.36
C ASP A 351 -22.76 -10.98 -20.65
N GLU A 352 -23.74 -10.24 -21.16
CA GLU A 352 -23.54 -9.40 -22.35
C GLU A 352 -22.61 -8.21 -22.04
N LEU A 353 -22.78 -7.56 -20.91
CA LEU A 353 -21.88 -6.48 -20.47
C LEU A 353 -20.44 -7.01 -20.37
N LYS A 354 -20.25 -8.16 -19.72
CA LYS A 354 -18.93 -8.79 -19.63
C LYS A 354 -18.35 -9.11 -21.01
N ARG A 355 -19.17 -9.66 -21.92
CA ARG A 355 -18.74 -9.97 -23.30
C ARG A 355 -18.24 -8.70 -24.01
N VAL A 356 -18.97 -7.60 -23.89
CA VAL A 356 -18.59 -6.33 -24.52
C VAL A 356 -17.28 -5.80 -23.92
N ILE A 357 -17.13 -5.88 -22.59
CA ILE A 357 -15.90 -5.45 -21.91
C ILE A 357 -14.70 -6.30 -22.38
N ASP A 358 -14.84 -7.62 -22.36
CA ASP A 358 -13.77 -8.55 -22.76
C ASP A 358 -13.36 -8.32 -24.21
N GLU A 359 -14.34 -8.09 -25.10
CA GLU A 359 -14.08 -7.78 -26.51
C GLU A 359 -13.29 -6.47 -26.66
N ILE A 360 -13.71 -5.38 -25.99
CA ILE A 360 -13.00 -4.09 -26.05
C ILE A 360 -11.56 -4.24 -25.53
N VAL A 361 -11.40 -4.90 -24.39
CA VAL A 361 -10.06 -5.11 -23.80
C VAL A 361 -9.15 -5.90 -24.74
N SER A 362 -9.68 -6.92 -25.44
CA SER A 362 -8.91 -7.74 -26.36
C SER A 362 -8.28 -6.95 -27.52
N TRP A 363 -8.87 -5.81 -27.90
CA TRP A 363 -8.29 -4.97 -28.95
C TRP A 363 -6.92 -4.39 -28.58
N SER A 364 -6.56 -4.42 -27.32
CA SER A 364 -5.23 -3.98 -26.85
C SER A 364 -4.09 -4.69 -27.55
N ASP A 365 -4.28 -5.95 -27.98
CA ASP A 365 -3.27 -6.74 -28.69
C ASP A 365 -2.90 -6.13 -30.05
N GLU A 366 -3.85 -5.47 -30.69
CA GLU A 366 -3.67 -4.84 -32.00
C GLU A 366 -3.36 -3.33 -31.88
N ASN A 367 -3.71 -2.74 -30.76
CA ASN A 367 -3.62 -1.29 -30.50
C ASN A 367 -4.18 -0.47 -31.68
N PRO A 368 -5.45 -0.69 -32.08
CA PRO A 368 -6.01 -0.07 -33.28
C PRO A 368 -6.05 1.46 -33.20
N SER A 369 -6.19 2.09 -34.36
CA SER A 369 -6.33 3.55 -34.44
C SER A 369 -7.65 3.99 -33.78
N ARG A 370 -7.72 5.26 -33.36
CA ARG A 370 -8.93 5.88 -32.79
C ARG A 370 -10.15 5.63 -33.68
N SER A 371 -10.02 5.87 -34.98
CA SER A 371 -11.14 5.68 -35.94
C SER A 371 -11.59 4.23 -36.03
N GLU A 372 -10.67 3.29 -35.92
CA GLU A 372 -11.00 1.86 -35.92
C GLU A 372 -11.71 1.45 -34.62
N ILE A 373 -11.29 1.98 -33.47
CA ILE A 373 -11.95 1.75 -32.18
C ILE A 373 -13.42 2.22 -32.29
N ILE A 374 -13.65 3.45 -32.78
CA ILE A 374 -15.00 4.00 -32.92
C ILE A 374 -15.87 3.09 -33.81
N LYS A 375 -15.35 2.64 -34.94
CA LYS A 375 -16.09 1.69 -35.82
C LYS A 375 -16.45 0.40 -35.09
N ARG A 376 -15.52 -0.17 -34.32
CA ARG A 376 -15.76 -1.40 -33.57
C ARG A 376 -16.78 -1.19 -32.45
N LEU A 377 -16.77 -0.04 -31.79
CA LEU A 377 -17.75 0.31 -30.77
C LEU A 377 -19.17 0.41 -31.37
N ILE A 378 -19.29 1.05 -32.52
CA ILE A 378 -20.58 1.13 -33.27
C ILE A 378 -21.05 -0.28 -33.62
N ALA A 379 -20.15 -1.14 -34.13
CA ALA A 379 -20.48 -2.51 -34.48
C ALA A 379 -20.88 -3.37 -33.26
N LEU A 380 -20.40 -3.04 -32.06
CA LEU A 380 -20.81 -3.69 -30.82
C LEU A 380 -22.15 -3.17 -30.28
N GLY A 381 -22.72 -2.15 -30.91
CA GLY A 381 -24.03 -1.59 -30.51
C GLY A 381 -23.96 -0.43 -29.53
N SER A 382 -22.90 0.36 -29.60
CA SER A 382 -22.83 1.59 -28.81
C SER A 382 -23.93 2.59 -29.20
N ASN A 383 -24.12 3.61 -28.36
CA ASN A 383 -25.10 4.65 -28.53
C ASN A 383 -25.07 5.22 -29.97
N GLU A 384 -26.24 5.50 -30.55
CA GLU A 384 -26.36 6.06 -31.90
C GLU A 384 -25.78 7.48 -32.03
N ASP A 385 -25.58 8.19 -30.88
CA ASP A 385 -24.95 9.50 -30.87
C ASP A 385 -23.45 9.33 -31.15
N TYR A 386 -23.01 9.79 -32.30
CA TYR A 386 -21.63 9.68 -32.75
C TYR A 386 -20.65 10.31 -31.74
N TYR A 387 -20.99 11.47 -31.18
CA TYR A 387 -20.05 12.16 -30.25
C TYR A 387 -19.91 11.44 -28.91
N VAL A 388 -20.97 10.80 -28.46
CA VAL A 388 -20.94 9.96 -27.25
C VAL A 388 -19.97 8.77 -27.49
N THR A 389 -20.13 8.09 -28.62
CA THR A 389 -19.26 6.95 -29.00
C THR A 389 -17.80 7.41 -29.23
N GLU A 390 -17.62 8.58 -29.83
CA GLU A 390 -16.30 9.19 -30.04
C GLU A 390 -15.57 9.39 -28.71
N LYS A 391 -16.27 9.90 -27.69
CA LYS A 391 -15.69 10.12 -26.35
C LYS A 391 -15.22 8.81 -25.73
N LEU A 392 -16.02 7.74 -25.84
CA LEU A 392 -15.58 6.41 -25.37
C LEU A 392 -14.34 5.93 -26.12
N GLY A 393 -14.31 6.16 -27.44
CA GLY A 393 -13.14 5.86 -28.27
C GLY A 393 -11.88 6.60 -27.80
N ASP A 394 -12.03 7.86 -27.40
CA ASP A 394 -10.94 8.69 -26.86
C ASP A 394 -10.43 8.12 -25.53
N ILE A 395 -11.31 7.80 -24.61
CA ILE A 395 -10.95 7.16 -23.33
C ILE A 395 -10.16 5.89 -23.58
N ILE A 396 -10.66 4.97 -24.40
CA ILE A 396 -10.00 3.69 -24.69
C ILE A 396 -8.61 3.93 -25.30
N LYS A 397 -8.51 4.82 -26.30
CA LYS A 397 -7.27 5.06 -27.03
C LYS A 397 -6.22 5.82 -26.22
N TYR A 398 -6.61 6.97 -25.68
CA TYR A 398 -5.64 7.91 -25.13
C TYR A 398 -5.38 7.69 -23.64
N ASP A 399 -6.40 7.31 -22.86
CA ASP A 399 -6.25 7.10 -21.43
C ASP A 399 -5.77 5.67 -21.08
N TYR A 400 -5.90 4.71 -22.04
CA TYR A 400 -5.53 3.31 -21.78
C TYR A 400 -4.57 2.73 -22.82
N PHE A 401 -5.00 2.57 -24.09
CA PHE A 401 -4.17 1.83 -25.08
C PHE A 401 -2.81 2.46 -25.31
N ASN A 402 -2.73 3.80 -25.38
CA ASN A 402 -1.43 4.47 -25.57
C ASN A 402 -0.51 4.26 -24.36
N LEU A 403 -1.06 4.10 -23.15
CA LEU A 403 -0.26 3.88 -21.93
C LEU A 403 0.28 2.45 -21.82
N MET A 404 -0.25 1.50 -22.59
CA MET A 404 0.22 0.11 -22.55
C MET A 404 1.61 -0.09 -23.14
N SER A 405 2.06 0.82 -24.00
CA SER A 405 3.40 0.76 -24.60
C SER A 405 4.49 1.13 -23.60
N TRP A 406 5.63 0.47 -23.73
CA TRP A 406 6.81 0.77 -22.92
C TRP A 406 7.65 1.84 -23.62
N TYR A 407 7.91 2.92 -22.93
CA TYR A 407 8.68 4.04 -23.44
C TYR A 407 10.02 4.15 -22.71
N GLU A 408 10.98 4.84 -23.32
CA GLU A 408 12.30 5.09 -22.71
C GLU A 408 12.17 5.76 -21.33
N GLY A 409 11.20 6.67 -21.18
CA GLY A 409 10.91 7.31 -19.89
C GLY A 409 10.50 6.34 -18.79
N ASP A 410 9.81 5.23 -19.14
CA ASP A 410 9.49 4.20 -18.16
C ASP A 410 10.76 3.58 -17.57
N THR A 411 11.73 3.28 -18.46
CA THR A 411 13.03 2.72 -18.03
C THR A 411 13.78 3.70 -17.11
N LEU A 412 13.77 5.00 -17.44
CA LEU A 412 14.40 6.00 -16.57
C LEU A 412 13.74 6.07 -15.20
N ASN A 413 12.42 6.14 -15.16
CA ASN A 413 11.66 6.17 -13.90
C ASN A 413 11.94 4.91 -13.06
N LEU A 414 11.92 3.74 -13.69
CA LEU A 414 12.21 2.50 -12.98
C LEU A 414 13.63 2.49 -12.39
N SER A 415 14.61 3.10 -13.08
CA SER A 415 16.00 3.10 -12.61
C SER A 415 16.19 3.80 -11.26
N ILE A 416 15.25 4.68 -10.89
CA ILE A 416 15.28 5.41 -9.60
C ILE A 416 14.14 4.98 -8.66
N GLY A 417 13.46 3.87 -8.98
CA GLY A 417 12.41 3.33 -8.12
C GLY A 417 11.05 4.03 -8.23
N GLN A 418 10.83 4.75 -9.32
CA GLN A 418 9.56 5.43 -9.61
C GLN A 418 8.76 4.65 -10.67
N GLY A 419 7.65 5.20 -11.14
CA GLY A 419 6.82 4.56 -12.16
C GLY A 419 6.02 3.40 -11.60
N ASP A 420 6.03 2.26 -12.29
CA ASP A 420 5.17 1.11 -11.98
C ASP A 420 5.69 0.21 -10.85
N HIS A 421 6.79 0.56 -10.19
CA HIS A 421 7.28 -0.18 -9.02
C HIS A 421 6.28 -0.13 -7.86
N THR A 422 6.00 -1.30 -7.26
CA THR A 422 5.19 -1.39 -6.05
C THR A 422 5.70 -2.53 -5.17
N TYR A 423 6.25 -2.18 -3.98
CA TYR A 423 6.78 -3.16 -3.02
C TYR A 423 6.30 -2.84 -1.62
N THR A 424 6.04 -3.88 -0.84
CA THR A 424 5.69 -3.75 0.59
C THR A 424 6.94 -3.57 1.45
N PRO A 425 6.81 -2.99 2.65
CA PRO A 425 7.95 -2.90 3.58
C PRO A 425 8.62 -4.26 3.88
N VAL A 426 7.87 -5.36 3.99
CA VAL A 426 8.49 -6.69 4.21
C VAL A 426 9.31 -7.16 2.99
N GLN A 427 8.86 -6.86 1.75
CA GLN A 427 9.66 -7.18 0.56
C GLN A 427 10.97 -6.36 0.56
N ILE A 428 10.89 -5.09 0.92
CA ILE A 428 12.07 -4.23 1.06
C ILE A 428 12.98 -4.74 2.19
N ALA A 429 12.42 -5.25 3.30
CA ALA A 429 13.20 -5.83 4.39
C ALA A 429 14.01 -7.06 3.90
N ARG A 430 13.37 -7.96 3.15
CA ARG A 430 14.05 -9.12 2.54
C ARG A 430 15.20 -8.69 1.62
N TYR A 431 14.94 -7.69 0.78
CA TYR A 431 15.91 -7.13 -0.16
C TYR A 431 17.13 -6.52 0.57
N ILE A 432 16.91 -5.71 1.60
CA ILE A 432 18.00 -5.06 2.35
C ILE A 432 18.78 -6.10 3.16
N ALA A 433 18.09 -7.08 3.76
CA ALA A 433 18.75 -8.20 4.46
C ALA A 433 19.69 -8.96 3.51
N ALA A 434 19.25 -9.20 2.27
CA ALA A 434 20.09 -9.88 1.27
C ALA A 434 21.34 -9.06 0.89
N ILE A 435 21.25 -7.73 0.87
CA ILE A 435 22.44 -6.87 0.66
C ILE A 435 23.39 -7.01 1.87
N ALA A 436 22.83 -7.00 3.08
CA ALA A 436 23.60 -7.02 4.33
C ALA A 436 24.32 -8.36 4.57
N ASN A 437 23.70 -9.48 4.18
CA ASN A 437 24.18 -10.85 4.49
C ASN A 437 24.93 -11.53 3.32
N ASP A 438 25.62 -10.76 2.50
CA ASP A 438 26.43 -11.27 1.37
C ASP A 438 25.61 -11.96 0.27
N GLY A 439 24.32 -11.60 0.13
CA GLY A 439 23.51 -12.04 -1.00
C GLY A 439 22.70 -13.32 -0.79
N TYR A 440 22.54 -13.76 0.45
CA TYR A 440 21.65 -14.88 0.78
C TYR A 440 20.20 -14.35 0.87
N VAL A 441 19.33 -14.80 -0.01
CA VAL A 441 17.95 -14.30 -0.10
C VAL A 441 17.03 -15.16 0.77
N ASN A 442 17.04 -14.91 2.06
CA ASN A 442 16.28 -15.66 3.07
C ASN A 442 14.75 -15.42 2.94
N GLU A 443 13.95 -16.45 3.24
CA GLU A 443 12.52 -16.26 3.50
C GLU A 443 12.37 -15.58 4.87
N LEU A 444 11.37 -14.72 4.99
CA LEU A 444 11.06 -14.06 6.27
C LEU A 444 10.19 -14.97 7.16
N SER A 445 10.36 -14.85 8.47
CA SER A 445 9.59 -15.63 9.43
C SER A 445 9.24 -14.82 10.68
N ILE A 446 8.01 -15.00 11.17
CA ILE A 446 7.55 -14.47 12.48
C ILE A 446 7.20 -15.61 13.45
N VAL A 447 7.24 -16.87 12.99
CA VAL A 447 6.96 -18.03 13.85
C VAL A 447 8.24 -18.81 14.05
N LYS A 448 8.59 -19.00 15.32
CA LYS A 448 9.80 -19.75 15.74
C LYS A 448 9.50 -21.22 16.06
N ALA A 449 8.32 -21.50 16.62
CA ALA A 449 7.91 -22.88 16.93
C ALA A 449 6.39 -23.01 17.04
N VAL A 450 5.88 -24.21 16.74
CA VAL A 450 4.49 -24.65 16.99
C VAL A 450 4.56 -25.84 17.96
N GLY A 451 4.01 -25.69 19.15
CA GLY A 451 4.18 -26.66 20.21
C GLY A 451 5.65 -26.88 20.52
N ASN A 452 6.08 -28.14 20.43
CA ASN A 452 7.49 -28.53 20.66
C ASN A 452 8.31 -28.61 19.36
N GLN A 453 7.71 -28.27 18.22
CA GLN A 453 8.36 -28.35 16.92
C GLN A 453 8.91 -26.98 16.51
N GLU A 454 10.22 -26.85 16.49
CA GLU A 454 10.89 -25.65 16.01
C GLU A 454 10.76 -25.54 14.50
N ILE A 455 10.44 -24.34 13.99
CA ILE A 455 10.36 -24.05 12.56
C ILE A 455 11.71 -23.45 12.15
N ILE A 456 12.42 -24.14 11.28
CA ILE A 456 13.70 -23.68 10.75
C ILE A 456 13.50 -23.43 9.25
N LYS A 457 13.50 -22.16 8.88
CA LYS A 457 13.53 -21.76 7.46
C LYS A 457 14.97 -21.53 7.02
N ASN A 458 15.18 -21.50 5.74
CA ASN A 458 16.45 -21.08 5.14
C ASN A 458 17.63 -22.06 5.28
N GLU A 459 17.45 -23.29 5.77
CA GLU A 459 18.50 -24.31 5.76
C GLU A 459 19.02 -24.60 4.34
N ASP A 460 18.16 -24.46 3.34
CA ASP A 460 18.48 -24.75 1.94
C ASP A 460 19.04 -23.52 1.19
N VAL A 461 19.12 -22.35 1.83
CA VAL A 461 19.67 -21.14 1.20
C VAL A 461 21.22 -21.21 1.33
N THR A 462 21.83 -21.90 0.40
CA THR A 462 23.28 -22.16 0.40
C THR A 462 24.05 -21.40 -0.67
N GLU A 463 23.36 -20.70 -1.57
CA GLU A 463 23.99 -19.98 -2.68
C GLU A 463 23.70 -18.48 -2.58
N SER A 464 24.76 -17.69 -2.63
CA SER A 464 24.65 -16.23 -2.73
C SER A 464 24.35 -15.82 -4.17
N ILE A 465 23.54 -14.78 -4.33
CA ILE A 465 23.33 -14.13 -5.63
C ILE A 465 24.56 -13.34 -6.08
N ASP A 466 25.50 -13.04 -5.18
CA ASP A 466 26.66 -12.20 -5.47
C ASP A 466 27.91 -13.01 -5.81
N THR A 467 28.06 -13.34 -7.08
CA THR A 467 29.22 -14.11 -7.58
C THR A 467 30.46 -13.26 -7.85
N ASN A 468 30.39 -11.95 -7.72
CA ASN A 468 31.46 -11.02 -8.12
C ASN A 468 31.85 -10.00 -7.03
N ASN A 469 31.33 -10.15 -5.81
CA ASN A 469 31.57 -9.26 -4.67
C ASN A 469 31.08 -7.81 -4.93
N TYR A 470 30.05 -7.64 -5.74
CA TYR A 470 29.48 -6.31 -5.99
C TYR A 470 28.67 -5.78 -4.79
N LEU A 471 28.23 -6.68 -3.89
CA LEU A 471 27.54 -6.26 -2.67
C LEU A 471 28.46 -5.49 -1.72
N ASP A 472 29.76 -5.76 -1.73
CA ASP A 472 30.73 -4.97 -0.96
C ASP A 472 30.69 -3.49 -1.41
N VAL A 473 30.59 -3.26 -2.71
CA VAL A 473 30.49 -1.89 -3.26
C VAL A 473 29.19 -1.24 -2.85
N LEU A 474 28.08 -2.00 -2.88
CA LEU A 474 26.78 -1.51 -2.42
C LEU A 474 26.80 -1.13 -0.95
N ARG A 475 27.32 -2.03 -0.08
CA ARG A 475 27.42 -1.78 1.35
C ARG A 475 28.30 -0.55 1.65
N ALA A 476 29.43 -0.41 0.95
CA ALA A 476 30.31 0.76 1.09
C ALA A 476 29.56 2.05 0.67
N ALA A 477 28.81 2.01 -0.41
CA ALA A 477 28.01 3.16 -0.86
C ALA A 477 26.89 3.51 0.15
N MET A 478 26.23 2.49 0.72
CA MET A 478 25.22 2.68 1.77
C MET A 478 25.84 3.23 3.07
N TYR A 479 27.08 2.85 3.38
CA TYR A 479 27.81 3.41 4.51
C TYR A 479 27.98 4.93 4.36
N GLU A 480 28.36 5.40 3.16
CA GLU A 480 28.54 6.85 2.90
C GLU A 480 27.24 7.65 3.10
N VAL A 481 26.05 7.04 2.88
CA VAL A 481 24.77 7.72 3.11
C VAL A 481 24.60 8.14 4.58
N ALA A 482 25.06 7.32 5.52
CA ALA A 482 24.93 7.56 6.97
C ALA A 482 26.15 8.23 7.60
N ASN A 483 27.35 8.07 6.99
CA ASN A 483 28.63 8.47 7.61
C ASN A 483 29.44 9.44 6.75
N GLY A 484 29.20 9.51 5.42
CA GLY A 484 29.94 10.36 4.49
C GLY A 484 29.63 11.84 4.67
N ASP A 485 30.53 12.72 4.19
CA ASP A 485 30.40 14.16 4.39
C ASP A 485 29.17 14.81 3.75
N GLU A 486 28.64 14.20 2.67
CA GLU A 486 27.45 14.67 1.98
C GLU A 486 26.28 13.68 2.10
N GLY A 487 26.38 12.70 3.02
CA GLY A 487 25.41 11.63 3.21
C GLY A 487 24.04 12.14 3.61
N THR A 488 23.00 11.65 2.91
CA THR A 488 21.61 12.11 3.11
C THR A 488 21.00 11.72 4.46
N ALA A 489 21.66 10.84 5.25
CA ALA A 489 21.25 10.48 6.62
C ALA A 489 22.33 10.83 7.65
N ARG A 490 23.38 11.53 7.25
CA ARG A 490 24.52 11.87 8.12
C ARG A 490 24.08 12.56 9.42
N THR A 491 23.18 13.51 9.34
CA THR A 491 22.73 14.29 10.52
C THR A 491 22.10 13.42 11.63
N VAL A 492 21.66 12.21 11.27
CA VAL A 492 21.07 11.26 12.23
C VAL A 492 22.16 10.36 12.86
N PHE A 493 23.18 9.98 12.06
CA PHE A 493 24.09 8.87 12.44
C PHE A 493 25.55 9.28 12.67
N GLN A 494 25.97 10.52 12.34
CA GLN A 494 27.39 10.91 12.41
C GLN A 494 28.05 10.67 13.77
N ASP A 495 27.30 10.87 14.85
CA ASP A 495 27.78 10.73 16.24
C ASP A 495 27.23 9.48 16.94
N PHE A 496 26.55 8.61 16.18
CA PHE A 496 25.96 7.37 16.72
C PHE A 496 27.06 6.31 16.91
N PRO A 497 27.10 5.62 18.09
CA PRO A 497 28.21 4.71 18.38
C PRO A 497 28.35 3.50 17.48
N VAL A 498 27.24 3.02 16.87
CA VAL A 498 27.24 1.88 15.95
C VAL A 498 27.25 2.40 14.51
N LYS A 499 28.15 1.88 13.69
CA LYS A 499 28.22 2.26 12.27
C LYS A 499 27.05 1.65 11.50
N VAL A 500 26.24 2.52 10.93
CA VAL A 500 25.04 2.17 10.17
C VAL A 500 25.32 2.37 8.68
N ALA A 501 24.85 1.44 7.87
CA ALA A 501 24.78 1.62 6.41
C ALA A 501 23.31 1.73 6.00
N GLY A 502 22.94 2.71 5.16
CA GLY A 502 21.54 2.91 4.83
C GLY A 502 21.28 3.64 3.53
N LYS A 503 20.01 3.87 3.25
CA LYS A 503 19.59 4.65 2.08
C LYS A 503 18.27 5.36 2.36
N THR A 504 18.23 6.65 2.13
CA THR A 504 17.00 7.44 2.13
C THR A 504 16.27 7.25 0.80
N GLY A 505 14.96 7.14 0.85
CA GLY A 505 14.11 7.08 -0.33
C GLY A 505 12.99 8.11 -0.24
N THR A 506 12.83 8.89 -1.29
CA THR A 506 11.69 9.78 -1.47
C THR A 506 10.98 9.30 -2.73
N ALA A 507 9.78 8.75 -2.58
CA ALA A 507 8.99 8.31 -3.73
C ALA A 507 7.92 9.36 -4.01
N GLU A 508 7.98 9.94 -5.18
CA GLU A 508 7.06 11.01 -5.59
C GLU A 508 5.66 10.44 -5.83
N LYS A 509 4.65 11.16 -5.37
CA LYS A 509 3.25 10.81 -5.59
C LYS A 509 2.53 12.01 -6.21
N GLU A 510 2.10 11.84 -7.44
CA GLU A 510 1.33 12.87 -8.15
C GLU A 510 -0.16 12.73 -7.88
N GLY A 511 -0.89 13.83 -7.98
CA GLY A 511 -2.34 13.85 -7.85
C GLY A 511 -2.83 14.66 -6.67
N LEU A 512 -4.13 14.55 -6.43
CA LEU A 512 -4.83 15.27 -5.35
C LEU A 512 -5.57 14.30 -4.43
N ILE A 513 -5.69 14.68 -3.16
CA ILE A 513 -6.41 13.94 -2.12
C ILE A 513 -7.73 14.68 -1.85
N PRO A 514 -8.86 14.01 -1.84
CA PRO A 514 -9.07 12.61 -2.18
C PRO A 514 -8.90 12.36 -3.69
N PRO A 515 -8.39 11.21 -4.10
CA PRO A 515 -8.19 10.89 -5.52
C PRO A 515 -9.49 10.39 -6.13
N LEU A 516 -10.56 11.11 -5.93
CA LEU A 516 -11.87 10.77 -6.45
C LEU A 516 -11.99 11.25 -7.90
N ASP A 517 -12.69 10.49 -8.70
CA ASP A 517 -13.13 11.00 -10.01
C ASP A 517 -13.93 12.28 -9.78
N GLU A 518 -14.01 13.11 -10.81
CA GLU A 518 -14.62 14.44 -10.71
C GLU A 518 -16.05 14.39 -10.17
N VAL A 519 -16.86 13.42 -10.63
CA VAL A 519 -18.26 13.29 -10.20
C VAL A 519 -18.35 12.96 -8.70
N SER A 520 -17.55 11.99 -8.25
CA SER A 520 -17.52 11.59 -6.83
C SER A 520 -17.09 12.76 -5.94
N TYR A 521 -16.04 13.47 -6.34
CA TYR A 521 -15.54 14.64 -5.60
C TYR A 521 -16.62 15.72 -5.48
N LEU A 522 -17.23 16.11 -6.61
CA LEU A 522 -18.26 17.15 -6.63
C LEU A 522 -19.50 16.74 -5.82
N THR A 523 -19.84 15.44 -5.84
CA THR A 523 -20.97 14.91 -5.05
C THR A 523 -20.67 14.98 -3.55
N GLU A 524 -19.48 14.53 -3.17
CA GLU A 524 -19.07 14.43 -1.75
C GLU A 524 -18.96 15.81 -1.10
N TYR A 525 -18.37 16.77 -1.82
CA TYR A 525 -18.10 18.12 -1.29
C TYR A 525 -19.11 19.18 -1.75
N LEU A 526 -20.26 18.78 -2.34
CA LEU A 526 -21.24 19.72 -2.89
C LEU A 526 -21.67 20.79 -1.88
N ASN A 527 -21.94 20.37 -0.66
CA ASN A 527 -22.44 21.30 0.38
C ASN A 527 -21.40 22.35 0.78
N GLU A 528 -20.14 21.98 0.77
CA GLU A 528 -19.00 22.87 1.09
C GLU A 528 -18.68 23.79 -0.10
N ILE A 529 -18.72 23.25 -1.31
CA ILE A 529 -18.45 24.00 -2.55
C ILE A 529 -19.57 25.01 -2.83
N ALA A 530 -20.83 24.59 -2.71
CA ALA A 530 -21.98 25.40 -3.08
C ALA A 530 -23.13 25.20 -2.07
N PRO A 531 -23.00 25.81 -0.87
CA PRO A 531 -24.02 25.64 0.17
C PRO A 531 -25.44 26.00 -0.33
N GLY A 532 -26.36 25.09 -0.10
CA GLY A 532 -27.77 25.28 -0.48
C GLY A 532 -28.20 24.63 -1.79
N LEU A 533 -27.24 24.15 -2.60
CA LEU A 533 -27.58 23.35 -3.80
C LEU A 533 -27.84 21.90 -3.40
N THR A 534 -28.82 21.28 -4.00
CA THR A 534 -29.08 19.83 -3.84
C THR A 534 -28.45 19.04 -4.98
N LEU A 535 -28.06 17.81 -4.68
CA LEU A 535 -27.50 16.91 -5.70
C LEU A 535 -28.49 16.71 -6.86
N GLU A 536 -29.79 16.61 -6.56
CA GLU A 536 -30.83 16.43 -7.57
C GLU A 536 -30.86 17.59 -8.59
N GLU A 537 -30.78 18.83 -8.11
CA GLU A 537 -30.73 20.03 -8.97
C GLU A 537 -29.48 20.03 -9.84
N VAL A 538 -28.36 19.67 -9.27
CA VAL A 538 -27.05 19.61 -9.97
C VAL A 538 -27.07 18.51 -11.04
N GLU A 539 -27.58 17.32 -10.72
CA GLU A 539 -27.68 16.21 -11.68
C GLU A 539 -28.62 16.53 -12.84
N ALA A 540 -29.77 17.11 -12.56
CA ALA A 540 -30.72 17.54 -13.60
C ALA A 540 -30.05 18.54 -14.55
N LYS A 541 -29.39 19.55 -14.02
CA LYS A 541 -28.66 20.55 -14.80
C LYS A 541 -27.49 19.95 -15.60
N THR A 542 -26.82 18.97 -15.02
CA THR A 542 -25.72 18.25 -15.68
C THR A 542 -26.20 17.52 -16.92
N ILE A 543 -27.36 16.82 -16.81
CA ILE A 543 -27.98 16.12 -17.93
C ILE A 543 -28.34 17.12 -19.02
N ASP A 544 -28.95 18.27 -18.67
CA ASP A 544 -29.29 19.32 -19.63
C ASP A 544 -28.08 19.84 -20.40
N ILE A 545 -26.96 20.06 -19.70
CA ILE A 545 -25.70 20.54 -20.31
C ILE A 545 -25.17 19.50 -21.31
N ILE A 546 -25.09 18.23 -20.92
CA ILE A 546 -24.63 17.14 -21.79
C ILE A 546 -25.50 17.05 -23.04
N LYS A 547 -26.83 17.03 -22.84
CA LYS A 547 -27.80 16.94 -23.94
C LYS A 547 -27.64 18.11 -24.90
N ALA A 548 -27.66 19.33 -24.40
CA ALA A 548 -27.48 20.53 -25.21
C ALA A 548 -26.20 20.51 -26.02
N ARG A 549 -25.08 20.08 -25.40
CA ARG A 549 -23.79 19.99 -26.09
C ARG A 549 -23.82 18.91 -27.19
N SER A 550 -24.40 17.75 -26.93
CA SER A 550 -24.52 16.68 -27.92
C SER A 550 -25.32 17.15 -29.14
N GLU A 551 -26.46 17.79 -28.90
CA GLU A 551 -27.34 18.35 -29.98
C GLU A 551 -26.57 19.42 -30.78
N GLU A 552 -25.82 20.31 -30.10
CA GLU A 552 -25.03 21.38 -30.76
C GLU A 552 -23.93 20.79 -31.66
N LEU A 553 -23.20 19.80 -31.17
CA LEU A 553 -22.14 19.14 -31.94
C LEU A 553 -22.71 18.41 -33.14
N SER A 554 -23.83 17.68 -33.00
CA SER A 554 -24.48 16.94 -34.09
C SER A 554 -24.99 17.89 -35.18
N ALA A 555 -25.63 18.99 -34.77
CA ALA A 555 -26.13 20.00 -35.72
C ALA A 555 -24.96 20.65 -36.48
N LEU A 556 -23.88 20.98 -35.78
CA LEU A 556 -22.72 21.65 -36.39
C LEU A 556 -21.98 20.73 -37.38
N GLU A 557 -21.88 19.43 -37.04
CA GLU A 557 -21.28 18.42 -37.93
C GLU A 557 -22.15 18.26 -39.21
N GLN A 558 -23.47 18.25 -39.07
CA GLN A 558 -24.37 18.21 -40.22
C GLN A 558 -24.20 19.45 -41.09
N GLU A 559 -24.18 20.65 -40.50
CA GLU A 559 -23.96 21.91 -41.23
C GLU A 559 -22.63 21.92 -41.97
N LYS A 560 -21.54 21.37 -41.33
CA LYS A 560 -20.24 21.23 -41.96
C LYS A 560 -20.31 20.30 -43.19
N ASN A 561 -21.00 19.17 -43.04
CA ASN A 561 -21.09 18.17 -44.11
C ASN A 561 -21.94 18.68 -45.29
N ASP A 562 -22.97 19.48 -45.04
CA ASP A 562 -23.84 20.06 -46.04
C ASP A 562 -23.21 21.28 -46.77
N ALA A 563 -22.19 21.89 -46.18
CA ALA A 563 -21.54 23.05 -46.76
C ALA A 563 -20.76 22.68 -48.05
N THR A 564 -20.89 23.50 -49.07
CA THR A 564 -20.17 23.34 -50.33
C THR A 564 -18.95 24.27 -50.44
N ASP A 565 -18.86 25.28 -49.57
CA ASP A 565 -17.78 26.25 -49.52
C ASP A 565 -16.70 25.79 -48.50
N GLU A 566 -15.47 25.70 -48.96
CA GLU A 566 -14.33 25.24 -48.14
C GLU A 566 -14.02 26.19 -46.96
N ALA A 567 -14.27 27.49 -47.10
CA ALA A 567 -14.06 28.44 -46.00
C ALA A 567 -15.09 28.23 -44.90
N ILE A 568 -16.36 27.91 -45.25
CA ILE A 568 -17.43 27.63 -44.32
C ILE A 568 -17.12 26.29 -43.61
N LYS A 569 -16.65 25.26 -44.33
CA LYS A 569 -16.21 23.98 -43.72
C LYS A 569 -15.12 24.21 -42.72
N ALA A 570 -14.10 25.02 -43.05
CA ALA A 570 -13.00 25.30 -42.14
C ALA A 570 -13.50 26.03 -40.87
N GLU A 571 -14.37 27.02 -41.01
CA GLU A 571 -14.97 27.74 -39.88
C GLU A 571 -15.73 26.78 -38.96
N LYS A 572 -16.57 25.91 -39.56
CA LYS A 572 -17.37 24.94 -38.79
C LYS A 572 -16.45 23.91 -38.08
N SER A 573 -15.37 23.46 -38.75
CA SER A 573 -14.41 22.55 -38.14
C SER A 573 -13.69 23.19 -36.93
N ALA A 574 -13.27 24.44 -37.04
CA ALA A 574 -12.64 25.16 -35.92
C ALA A 574 -13.64 25.33 -34.74
N LYS A 575 -14.91 25.60 -35.05
CA LYS A 575 -15.93 25.71 -33.99
C LYS A 575 -16.14 24.35 -33.32
N LEU A 576 -16.26 23.27 -34.10
CA LEU A 576 -16.40 21.89 -33.58
C LEU A 576 -15.22 21.57 -32.65
N GLU A 577 -13.99 21.82 -33.10
CA GLU A 577 -12.79 21.58 -32.30
C GLU A 577 -12.82 22.35 -30.96
N SER A 578 -13.24 23.62 -31.01
CA SER A 578 -13.39 24.43 -29.80
C SER A 578 -14.41 23.87 -28.82
N LEU A 579 -15.55 23.39 -29.33
CA LEU A 579 -16.62 22.83 -28.49
C LEU A 579 -16.22 21.46 -27.91
N ILE A 580 -15.52 20.63 -28.68
CA ILE A 580 -15.01 19.33 -28.25
C ILE A 580 -13.98 19.54 -27.13
N THR A 581 -13.08 20.52 -27.28
CA THR A 581 -12.07 20.86 -26.28
C THR A 581 -12.68 21.24 -24.92
N GLN A 582 -13.89 21.81 -24.89
CA GLN A 582 -14.59 22.12 -23.63
C GLN A 582 -15.07 20.87 -22.88
N ASP A 583 -15.11 19.74 -23.55
CA ASP A 583 -15.40 18.40 -23.00
C ASP A 583 -16.70 18.27 -22.16
N TYR A 584 -17.75 19.02 -22.51
CA TYR A 584 -19.04 18.97 -21.79
C TYR A 584 -19.83 17.66 -22.00
N LEU A 585 -19.32 16.72 -22.79
CA LEU A 585 -19.85 15.36 -22.82
C LEU A 585 -19.33 14.51 -21.65
N ASN A 586 -18.26 14.95 -20.99
CA ASN A 586 -17.74 14.34 -19.76
C ASN A 586 -18.64 14.75 -18.58
N LYS A 587 -19.19 13.77 -17.87
CA LYS A 587 -20.13 14.02 -16.76
C LYS A 587 -19.54 14.92 -15.68
N GLY A 588 -18.26 14.71 -15.32
CA GLY A 588 -17.60 15.52 -14.28
C GLY A 588 -17.44 16.98 -14.72
N VAL A 589 -17.02 17.21 -15.95
CA VAL A 589 -16.88 18.58 -16.53
C VAL A 589 -18.27 19.26 -16.59
N ALA A 590 -19.29 18.54 -17.06
CA ALA A 590 -20.65 19.07 -17.13
C ALA A 590 -21.23 19.36 -15.74
N MET A 591 -20.94 18.49 -14.75
CA MET A 591 -21.40 18.67 -13.36
C MET A 591 -20.73 19.90 -12.71
N ARG A 592 -19.43 20.12 -12.97
CA ARG A 592 -18.72 21.34 -12.54
C ARG A 592 -19.38 22.59 -13.14
N ALA A 593 -19.70 22.55 -14.44
CA ALA A 593 -20.40 23.65 -15.12
C ALA A 593 -21.81 23.86 -14.56
N ALA A 594 -22.52 22.78 -14.21
CA ALA A 594 -23.85 22.83 -13.60
C ALA A 594 -23.79 23.54 -12.23
N ILE A 595 -22.85 23.18 -11.39
CA ILE A 595 -22.64 23.80 -10.06
C ILE A 595 -22.39 25.31 -10.24
N LYS A 596 -21.47 25.69 -11.13
CA LYS A 596 -21.18 27.11 -11.43
C LYS A 596 -22.43 27.86 -11.90
N ALA A 597 -23.22 27.23 -12.79
CA ALA A 597 -24.45 27.84 -13.38
C ALA A 597 -25.58 28.00 -12.36
N LEU A 598 -25.64 27.10 -11.36
CA LEU A 598 -26.70 27.11 -10.35
C LEU A 598 -26.33 27.97 -9.12
N SER A 599 -25.03 28.19 -8.90
CA SER A 599 -24.54 28.95 -7.74
C SER A 599 -24.89 30.44 -7.88
N GLU A 600 -25.39 31.04 -6.81
CA GLU A 600 -25.68 32.49 -6.73
C GLU A 600 -24.40 33.34 -6.78
N SER A 601 -23.28 32.77 -6.40
CA SER A 601 -21.95 33.37 -6.42
C SER A 601 -21.15 32.87 -7.62
N SER A 602 -20.24 33.69 -8.16
CA SER A 602 -19.38 33.31 -9.29
C SER A 602 -18.23 32.41 -8.79
N LEU A 603 -18.50 31.10 -8.68
CA LEU A 603 -17.49 30.12 -8.29
C LEU A 603 -16.41 29.98 -9.34
N THR A 604 -15.17 30.08 -8.91
CA THR A 604 -13.99 29.79 -9.74
C THR A 604 -13.64 28.31 -9.67
N ASP A 605 -12.74 27.84 -10.53
CA ASP A 605 -12.22 26.48 -10.45
C ASP A 605 -11.37 26.30 -9.18
N GLU A 606 -10.71 27.36 -8.72
CA GLU A 606 -9.95 27.33 -7.45
C GLU A 606 -10.90 27.13 -6.25
N ASP A 607 -12.05 27.81 -6.22
CA ASP A 607 -13.05 27.63 -5.16
C ASP A 607 -13.58 26.18 -5.15
N ILE A 608 -13.85 25.63 -6.32
CA ILE A 608 -14.35 24.25 -6.44
C ILE A 608 -13.28 23.24 -6.00
N ASN A 609 -11.99 23.51 -6.28
CA ASN A 609 -10.90 22.61 -5.94
C ASN A 609 -10.33 22.84 -4.53
N ALA A 610 -10.86 23.79 -3.76
CA ALA A 610 -10.32 24.19 -2.45
C ALA A 610 -10.25 23.05 -1.42
N PHE A 611 -11.03 21.99 -1.65
CA PHE A 611 -11.10 20.83 -0.72
C PHE A 611 -10.22 19.68 -1.19
N ARG A 612 -9.39 19.88 -2.23
CA ARG A 612 -8.40 18.92 -2.72
C ARG A 612 -7.01 19.35 -2.25
N LEU A 613 -6.29 18.40 -1.66
CA LEU A 613 -4.91 18.61 -1.24
C LEU A 613 -3.96 17.82 -2.14
N PRO A 614 -2.79 18.34 -2.45
CA PRO A 614 -1.81 17.54 -3.20
C PRO A 614 -1.29 16.40 -2.31
N TYR A 615 -0.88 15.31 -2.97
CA TYR A 615 -0.12 14.26 -2.27
C TYR A 615 1.25 14.79 -1.90
N ASP A 616 1.70 14.45 -0.72
CA ASP A 616 3.11 14.57 -0.33
C ASP A 616 3.85 13.28 -0.67
N ASN A 617 5.16 13.37 -0.72
CA ASN A 617 6.00 12.23 -1.08
C ASN A 617 6.01 11.17 0.03
N TYR A 618 6.24 9.93 -0.37
CA TYR A 618 6.48 8.82 0.56
C TYR A 618 7.92 8.88 1.06
N SER A 619 8.11 8.80 2.37
CA SER A 619 9.42 8.76 3.01
C SER A 619 9.80 7.31 3.31
N TRP A 620 11.00 6.90 2.89
CA TRP A 620 11.58 5.60 3.19
C TRP A 620 12.96 5.81 3.83
N PHE A 621 13.25 5.05 4.86
CA PHE A 621 14.62 4.84 5.31
C PHE A 621 14.85 3.35 5.46
N VAL A 622 15.89 2.85 4.79
CA VAL A 622 16.29 1.45 4.86
C VAL A 622 17.75 1.38 5.30
N SER A 623 18.07 0.46 6.18
CA SER A 623 19.43 0.42 6.76
C SER A 623 19.72 -0.94 7.37
N PHE A 624 21.00 -1.19 7.65
CA PHE A 624 21.44 -2.35 8.43
C PHE A 624 22.59 -1.91 9.34
N ALA A 625 22.77 -2.69 10.41
CA ALA A 625 23.82 -2.44 11.40
C ALA A 625 24.21 -3.74 12.11
N PRO A 626 25.46 -3.84 12.63
CA PRO A 626 26.59 -2.94 12.35
C PRO A 626 27.06 -3.07 10.90
N TYR A 627 27.75 -2.07 10.39
CA TYR A 627 28.27 -2.09 9.01
C TYR A 627 29.24 -3.27 8.76
N ASP A 628 30.16 -3.48 9.70
CA ASP A 628 31.25 -4.48 9.53
C ASP A 628 30.76 -5.93 9.67
N GLU A 629 29.81 -6.19 10.54
CA GLU A 629 29.21 -7.53 10.78
C GLU A 629 27.70 -7.39 10.93
N PRO A 630 26.96 -7.28 9.82
CA PRO A 630 25.53 -7.01 9.89
C PRO A 630 24.72 -8.04 10.67
N GLU A 631 23.91 -7.58 11.61
CA GLU A 631 23.01 -8.40 12.42
C GLU A 631 21.55 -8.17 12.10
N ILE A 632 21.14 -6.88 12.05
CA ILE A 632 19.75 -6.54 11.76
C ILE A 632 19.64 -5.49 10.65
N ALA A 633 18.55 -5.56 9.89
CA ALA A 633 18.15 -4.51 8.98
C ALA A 633 16.85 -3.88 9.48
N THR A 634 16.74 -2.56 9.32
CA THR A 634 15.57 -1.77 9.74
C THR A 634 15.03 -1.00 8.55
N ILE A 635 13.73 -1.14 8.32
CA ILE A 635 13.00 -0.47 7.24
C ILE A 635 11.90 0.38 7.88
N ILE A 636 11.90 1.68 7.60
CA ILE A 636 10.85 2.60 8.06
C ILE A 636 10.23 3.25 6.83
N PHE A 637 8.90 3.24 6.79
CA PHE A 637 8.10 3.77 5.69
C PHE A 637 7.00 4.69 6.23
N ILE A 638 6.92 5.91 5.69
CA ILE A 638 5.92 6.93 6.12
C ILE A 638 5.23 7.49 4.87
N PRO A 639 3.98 7.07 4.58
CA PRO A 639 3.17 7.75 3.56
C PRO A 639 3.01 9.24 3.90
N GLN A 640 3.06 10.10 2.89
CA GLN A 640 2.94 11.56 3.08
C GLN A 640 4.02 12.14 4.01
N GLY A 641 5.15 11.42 4.18
CA GLY A 641 6.22 11.81 5.09
C GLY A 641 7.20 12.84 4.52
N GLY A 642 7.01 13.25 3.26
CA GLY A 642 7.77 14.32 2.62
C GLY A 642 9.16 13.89 2.18
N HIS A 643 10.12 13.87 3.09
CA HIS A 643 11.54 13.60 2.78
C HIS A 643 12.00 12.26 3.32
N GLY A 644 12.80 11.51 2.53
CA GLY A 644 13.31 10.19 2.93
C GLY A 644 14.12 10.19 4.22
N GLY A 645 14.82 11.27 4.53
CA GLY A 645 15.58 11.40 5.77
C GLY A 645 14.72 11.45 7.03
N TYR A 646 13.43 11.80 6.90
CA TYR A 646 12.52 11.94 8.03
C TYR A 646 12.21 10.61 8.73
N ALA A 647 12.37 9.50 8.03
CA ALA A 647 12.19 8.15 8.60
C ALA A 647 13.43 7.65 9.38
N ALA A 648 14.59 8.28 9.19
CA ALA A 648 15.86 7.77 9.74
C ALA A 648 15.96 7.82 11.28
N PRO A 649 15.44 8.84 12.00
CA PRO A 649 15.55 8.86 13.46
C PRO A 649 14.93 7.64 14.15
N VAL A 650 13.82 7.11 13.61
CA VAL A 650 13.18 5.90 14.15
C VAL A 650 14.14 4.70 14.11
N ALA A 651 14.85 4.51 12.99
CA ALA A 651 15.80 3.42 12.85
C ALA A 651 16.95 3.54 13.84
N ARG A 652 17.42 4.75 14.13
CA ARG A 652 18.48 5.00 15.12
C ARG A 652 18.06 4.50 16.52
N GLU A 653 16.84 4.82 16.95
CA GLU A 653 16.33 4.39 18.26
C GLU A 653 16.18 2.86 18.32
N VAL A 654 15.77 2.23 17.23
CA VAL A 654 15.72 0.76 17.11
C VAL A 654 17.12 0.16 17.31
N TYR A 655 18.14 0.71 16.64
CA TYR A 655 19.52 0.23 16.80
C TYR A 655 20.04 0.43 18.23
N ALA A 656 19.77 1.58 18.83
CA ALA A 656 20.17 1.86 20.21
C ALA A 656 19.59 0.79 21.17
N ALA A 657 18.31 0.49 21.01
CA ALA A 657 17.64 -0.54 21.84
C ALA A 657 18.20 -1.95 21.58
N TYR A 658 18.34 -2.33 20.30
CA TYR A 658 18.82 -3.67 19.92
C TYR A 658 20.24 -3.94 20.45
N PHE A 659 21.14 -2.97 20.33
CA PHE A 659 22.53 -3.11 20.79
C PHE A 659 22.69 -2.81 22.29
N GLY A 660 21.62 -2.50 23.01
CA GLY A 660 21.64 -2.22 24.44
C GLY A 660 22.58 -1.07 24.79
N LEU A 661 22.55 0.00 24.00
CA LEU A 661 23.44 1.14 24.21
C LEU A 661 23.02 1.94 25.44
N ASP A 662 23.96 2.17 26.34
CA ASP A 662 23.74 2.99 27.54
C ASP A 662 23.52 4.45 27.14
N ASN A 663 22.66 5.12 27.90
CA ASN A 663 22.40 6.54 27.69
C ASN A 663 23.71 7.34 27.84
N PRO A 664 24.13 8.14 26.85
CA PRO A 664 25.40 8.90 26.94
C PRO A 664 25.50 9.82 28.16
N THR A 665 24.38 10.16 28.81
CA THR A 665 24.36 11.00 30.00
C THR A 665 24.66 10.22 31.30
N ASP A 666 24.68 8.88 31.24
CA ASP A 666 24.88 8.05 32.44
C ASP A 666 26.36 7.79 32.74
N GLU A 667 27.30 8.22 31.87
CA GLU A 667 28.74 7.97 32.05
C GLU A 667 29.44 8.98 32.99
N ASP A 668 28.78 10.07 33.43
CA ASP A 668 29.45 11.16 34.15
C ASP A 668 29.18 11.21 35.68
N ASP A 669 28.48 10.20 36.25
CA ASP A 669 28.22 10.14 37.70
C ASP A 669 29.13 9.14 38.47
N GLY A 670 30.24 8.71 37.86
CA GLY A 670 31.19 7.79 38.48
C GLY A 670 32.55 8.43 38.76
N ASP A 671 32.85 8.68 40.03
CA ASP A 671 34.11 9.05 40.66
C ASP A 671 34.44 10.53 40.81
N GLU A 672 33.89 11.13 41.87
CA GLU A 672 34.64 12.08 42.74
C GLU A 672 34.71 11.56 44.19
#